data_d214d679a8903e1b2c52d135e7a068cc
#
_entry.id   d214d679a8903e1b2c52d135e7a068cc
#
_cell.length_a   1.000
_cell.length_b   1.000
_cell.length_c   1.000
_cell.angle_alpha   90.00
_cell.angle_beta   90.00
_cell.angle_gamma   90.00
#
_symmetry.space_group_name_H-M   'P 1'
#
loop_
_entity.id
_entity.type
_entity.pdbx_description
1 polymer ?
#
loop_
_entity_poly.entity_id
_entity_poly.type
_entity_poly.pdbx_seq_one_letter_code
_entity_poly.pdbx_strand_id
1 'polypeptide(L)'
;MVRSCLLAVGCAAALATSLSAAEPAAPPKATNFVAAANAPAAVGTNAARRFDVRAYVIKCDASVFTNAPAPTLSEYTGTNVGLERVMQAASSLLSEYQQRGYSRANISIAQELITNGIVTMHVYQGVFPQVLVSGKPCFSSRDTGAASMLAATAPPATNATAAVKTNAVPRFSVRAYEIRGDTLLSTETLMSIFAKRTGTNVALSDITQAASDLQMEYRNRGYPTVNVTIPPQQLTNEIVKIRVFQGRLSEILVDQNRYFSSNNVMRALPSLRTNIILNSALFQAELDRANANQDRQIYPQLEPGLEENTTALHLQVKDRLPLHAKVDFNNQSSPGTPDLRINTSASYQNLWQLEHSIGLQYSFSPETYKAGESWNFYDQPLVANYGGFYRLPLANPESVSQAVAAQPDNFGYDEATHKFRLPPSSGSPELNFFASRSTIDTGLETVFNEVILDDPGVRLVTRQDVQQSLTINSSLGSRLNDPLPEFAGIRSSLSAGLDFKTYSLTTYKTNMFQDIEYTYKEDGSPNPPVISTFATPSTSSQMLEYLPLSLRYDASLRDAWGVTAFGLGLSANAWFSGSISNLQSISGSSESTGYWLILNPSMSRDFLIHTNWTLSLHGEGQWANQPLINNEQFGLGGVNSVRGYQEGQVYGDTGWWIGVEQKTPPQVVGLVYRNHPLTVRGSVYMEYGDVYLLDPQGRPSRTPLWGTGFGGVASIGATWEARLLFSWPLLTAGTAQAYQPHFNFSLSAQF
;
A
#
# COMPACT_ATOMS: atom_id res chain seq x y z
N MET A 1 -12.58 22.02 30.84
CA MET A 1 -12.36 20.68 30.26
C MET A 1 -12.63 20.64 28.75
N VAL A 2 -13.77 21.03 28.24
CA VAL A 2 -14.08 21.06 26.78
C VAL A 2 -13.11 21.98 25.97
N ARG A 3 -12.55 23.03 26.57
CA ARG A 3 -11.58 23.94 25.90
C ARG A 3 -10.20 23.32 25.67
N SER A 4 -9.74 22.37 26.49
CA SER A 4 -8.41 21.75 26.32
C SER A 4 -8.41 20.63 25.29
N CYS A 5 -9.51 19.87 25.14
CA CYS A 5 -9.66 18.89 24.08
C CYS A 5 -9.81 19.54 22.69
N LEU A 6 -10.49 20.71 22.62
CA LEU A 6 -10.58 21.49 21.39
C LEU A 6 -9.22 22.08 20.96
N LEU A 7 -8.30 22.35 21.90
CA LEU A 7 -6.95 22.82 21.57
C LEU A 7 -6.07 21.70 20.99
N ALA A 8 -6.20 20.47 21.47
CA ALA A 8 -5.42 19.34 20.93
C ALA A 8 -5.87 18.94 19.52
N VAL A 9 -7.18 18.94 19.28
CA VAL A 9 -7.76 18.73 17.94
C VAL A 9 -7.51 19.94 17.06
N GLY A 10 -7.55 21.15 17.61
CA GLY A 10 -7.23 22.38 16.92
C GLY A 10 -5.76 22.50 16.51
N CYS A 11 -4.81 22.01 17.33
CA CYS A 11 -3.40 21.99 16.96
C CYS A 11 -3.08 20.95 15.86
N ALA A 12 -3.70 19.78 15.88
CA ALA A 12 -3.56 18.79 14.80
C ALA A 12 -4.18 19.28 13.48
N ALA A 13 -5.36 19.92 13.56
CA ALA A 13 -6.01 20.54 12.41
C ALA A 13 -5.28 21.81 11.94
N ALA A 14 -4.70 22.60 12.84
CA ALA A 14 -3.91 23.78 12.50
C ALA A 14 -2.55 23.42 11.87
N LEU A 15 -1.91 22.34 12.30
CA LEU A 15 -0.72 21.80 11.62
C LEU A 15 -1.05 21.24 10.23
N ALA A 16 -2.19 20.57 10.08
CA ALA A 16 -2.65 20.08 8.79
C ALA A 16 -3.04 21.23 7.83
N THR A 17 -3.64 22.31 8.35
CA THR A 17 -4.01 23.49 7.54
C THR A 17 -2.83 24.37 7.20
N SER A 18 -1.79 24.48 8.04
CA SER A 18 -0.59 25.25 7.73
C SER A 18 0.33 24.55 6.72
N LEU A 19 0.31 23.21 6.64
CA LEU A 19 0.99 22.44 5.60
C LEU A 19 0.20 22.35 4.28
N SER A 20 -1.14 22.57 4.33
CA SER A 20 -2.01 22.64 3.14
C SER A 20 -2.04 24.01 2.46
N ALA A 21 -1.46 25.04 3.05
CA ALA A 21 -1.45 26.41 2.50
C ALA A 21 -0.42 26.66 1.40
N ALA A 22 0.30 25.62 0.93
CA ALA A 22 1.03 25.69 -0.33
C ALA A 22 0.11 25.16 -1.46
N GLU A 23 -0.91 25.92 -1.77
CA GLU A 23 -1.79 25.71 -2.93
C GLU A 23 -0.94 25.73 -4.20
N PRO A 24 -0.98 24.70 -5.08
CA PRO A 24 -0.39 24.81 -6.39
C PRO A 24 -1.17 25.90 -7.14
N ALA A 25 -0.45 26.92 -7.59
CA ALA A 25 -0.99 27.99 -8.39
C ALA A 25 -1.90 27.42 -9.49
N ALA A 26 -3.10 27.94 -9.57
CA ALA A 26 -4.05 27.62 -10.61
C ALA A 26 -3.38 27.83 -12.00
N PRO A 27 -3.65 26.98 -12.99
CA PRO A 27 -3.11 27.19 -14.33
C PRO A 27 -3.56 28.57 -14.82
N PRO A 28 -2.67 29.36 -15.43
CA PRO A 28 -3.00 30.70 -15.87
C PRO A 28 -4.16 30.61 -16.86
N LYS A 29 -5.20 31.37 -16.62
CA LYS A 29 -6.27 31.62 -17.58
C LYS A 29 -5.63 32.09 -18.89
N ALA A 30 -6.03 31.45 -19.98
CA ALA A 30 -5.63 31.85 -21.33
C ALA A 30 -5.86 33.35 -21.51
N THR A 31 -4.82 34.13 -21.45
CA THR A 31 -4.80 35.51 -21.92
C THR A 31 -4.53 35.46 -23.40
N ASN A 32 -5.44 36.01 -24.18
CA ASN A 32 -5.32 36.26 -25.59
C ASN A 32 -4.02 37.03 -25.86
N PHE A 33 -3.02 36.36 -26.39
CA PHE A 33 -1.89 37.05 -27.00
C PHE A 33 -2.27 37.49 -28.41
N VAL A 34 -2.37 38.80 -28.58
CA VAL A 34 -2.43 39.45 -29.87
C VAL A 34 -1.09 39.20 -30.58
N ALA A 35 -1.14 38.59 -31.76
CA ALA A 35 0.02 38.30 -32.57
C ALA A 35 0.69 39.59 -33.02
N ALA A 36 1.95 39.77 -32.63
CA ALA A 36 2.84 40.74 -33.30
C ALA A 36 3.40 40.08 -34.55
N ALA A 37 3.08 40.65 -35.70
CA ALA A 37 3.61 40.27 -36.99
C ALA A 37 5.10 40.61 -37.08
N ASN A 38 5.92 39.57 -37.35
CA ASN A 38 7.12 39.65 -38.21
C ASN A 38 7.82 38.28 -38.22
N ALA A 39 7.49 37.48 -39.25
CA ALA A 39 8.30 36.33 -39.63
C ALA A 39 8.36 36.29 -41.17
N PRO A 40 9.52 36.00 -41.77
CA PRO A 40 9.61 35.82 -43.21
C PRO A 40 8.96 34.50 -43.63
N ALA A 41 8.30 34.55 -44.78
CA ALA A 41 7.58 33.46 -45.36
C ALA A 41 8.47 32.23 -45.63
N ALA A 42 8.05 31.08 -45.04
CA ALA A 42 8.43 29.77 -45.55
C ALA A 42 7.21 29.09 -46.16
N VAL A 43 7.24 28.94 -47.44
CA VAL A 43 6.28 28.24 -48.27
C VAL A 43 6.45 26.73 -48.03
N GLY A 44 5.36 26.07 -47.68
CA GLY A 44 5.30 24.62 -47.61
C GLY A 44 3.91 24.15 -47.19
N THR A 45 2.96 24.17 -48.10
CA THR A 45 1.62 23.61 -47.94
C THR A 45 1.70 22.09 -47.77
N ASN A 46 1.69 21.61 -46.54
CA ASN A 46 1.31 20.25 -46.27
C ASN A 46 -0.20 20.09 -46.49
N ALA A 47 -0.58 19.58 -47.66
CA ALA A 47 -1.93 19.14 -47.93
C ALA A 47 -2.28 18.07 -46.83
N ALA A 48 -3.14 18.45 -45.91
CA ALA A 48 -3.64 17.55 -44.88
C ALA A 48 -4.19 16.29 -45.57
N ARG A 49 -3.59 15.12 -45.28
CA ARG A 49 -4.07 13.84 -45.83
C ARG A 49 -5.52 13.67 -45.44
N ARG A 50 -6.39 13.51 -46.40
CA ARG A 50 -7.81 13.30 -46.24
C ARG A 50 -8.15 11.89 -46.71
N PHE A 51 -9.08 11.26 -46.01
CA PHE A 51 -9.47 9.86 -46.20
C PHE A 51 -10.98 9.74 -46.31
N ASP A 52 -11.43 8.77 -47.06
CA ASP A 52 -12.85 8.36 -47.00
C ASP A 52 -13.01 7.34 -45.85
N VAL A 53 -13.69 7.74 -44.79
CA VAL A 53 -13.93 6.87 -43.64
C VAL A 53 -15.35 6.33 -43.70
N ARG A 54 -15.49 5.03 -43.99
CA ARG A 54 -16.77 4.33 -44.10
C ARG A 54 -17.19 3.70 -42.77
N ALA A 55 -16.23 3.20 -41.98
CA ALA A 55 -16.50 2.56 -40.71
C ALA A 55 -15.31 2.62 -39.76
N TYR A 56 -15.58 2.52 -38.46
CA TYR A 56 -14.60 2.33 -37.42
C TYR A 56 -14.71 0.89 -36.88
N VAL A 57 -13.59 0.20 -36.77
CA VAL A 57 -13.50 -1.12 -36.15
C VAL A 57 -12.76 -0.98 -34.84
N ILE A 58 -13.43 -1.29 -33.73
CA ILE A 58 -12.86 -1.23 -32.40
C ILE A 58 -12.37 -2.63 -32.02
N LYS A 59 -11.07 -2.79 -31.77
CA LYS A 59 -10.46 -4.00 -31.23
C LYS A 59 -10.12 -3.76 -29.78
N CYS A 60 -10.75 -4.51 -28.89
CA CYS A 60 -10.48 -4.45 -27.46
C CYS A 60 -9.66 -5.67 -27.04
N ASP A 61 -8.81 -5.48 -26.00
CA ASP A 61 -8.11 -6.58 -25.37
C ASP A 61 -9.13 -7.45 -24.61
N ALA A 62 -9.37 -8.66 -25.12
CA ALA A 62 -10.47 -9.54 -24.68
C ALA A 62 -10.38 -9.92 -23.18
N SER A 63 -9.22 -9.79 -22.56
CA SER A 63 -9.02 -10.06 -21.14
C SER A 63 -9.57 -8.97 -20.20
N VAL A 64 -9.84 -7.76 -20.72
CA VAL A 64 -10.17 -6.59 -19.90
C VAL A 64 -11.54 -5.99 -20.22
N PHE A 65 -12.02 -6.10 -21.46
CA PHE A 65 -13.21 -5.39 -21.97
C PHE A 65 -14.32 -6.33 -22.42
N THR A 66 -14.66 -7.36 -21.66
CA THR A 66 -15.54 -8.47 -22.06
C THR A 66 -16.98 -8.09 -22.40
N ASN A 67 -17.48 -6.88 -22.09
CA ASN A 67 -18.86 -6.46 -22.35
C ASN A 67 -19.02 -4.96 -22.64
N ALA A 68 -18.04 -4.31 -23.27
CA ALA A 68 -18.21 -2.91 -23.64
C ALA A 68 -19.06 -2.81 -24.92
N PRO A 69 -20.24 -2.18 -24.89
CA PRO A 69 -21.04 -1.95 -26.10
C PRO A 69 -20.26 -1.01 -27.02
N ALA A 70 -20.28 -1.29 -28.33
CA ALA A 70 -19.64 -0.45 -29.32
C ALA A 70 -20.36 0.91 -29.39
N PRO A 71 -19.69 2.03 -29.09
CA PRO A 71 -20.28 3.35 -29.26
C PRO A 71 -20.49 3.64 -30.75
N THR A 72 -21.55 4.36 -31.05
CA THR A 72 -21.88 4.78 -32.41
C THR A 72 -20.92 5.91 -32.84
N LEU A 73 -19.86 5.57 -33.58
CA LEU A 73 -18.94 6.52 -34.17
C LEU A 73 -19.40 7.02 -35.57
N SER A 74 -20.69 6.85 -35.86
CA SER A 74 -21.28 7.22 -37.15
C SER A 74 -21.16 8.71 -37.49
N GLU A 75 -21.10 9.59 -36.53
CA GLU A 75 -20.94 11.04 -36.69
C GLU A 75 -19.56 11.42 -37.26
N TYR A 76 -18.57 10.55 -37.11
CA TYR A 76 -17.19 10.79 -37.55
C TYR A 76 -16.87 10.11 -38.91
N THR A 77 -17.83 9.42 -39.52
CA THR A 77 -17.70 8.84 -40.85
C THR A 77 -17.99 9.87 -41.93
N GLY A 78 -17.50 9.66 -43.12
CA GLY A 78 -17.77 10.53 -44.29
C GLY A 78 -16.70 10.44 -45.36
N THR A 79 -16.96 11.14 -46.48
CA THR A 79 -15.99 11.33 -47.55
C THR A 79 -15.09 12.53 -47.24
N ASN A 80 -13.80 12.44 -47.57
CA ASN A 80 -12.86 13.55 -47.41
C ASN A 80 -12.61 13.97 -45.91
N VAL A 81 -12.57 13.00 -45.01
CA VAL A 81 -12.36 13.20 -43.55
C VAL A 81 -10.88 13.50 -43.28
N GLY A 82 -10.59 14.58 -42.56
CA GLY A 82 -9.24 14.91 -42.13
C GLY A 82 -8.82 14.07 -40.90
N LEU A 83 -7.52 13.90 -40.67
CA LEU A 83 -6.97 13.17 -39.53
C LEU A 83 -7.49 13.70 -38.17
N GLU A 84 -7.70 15.02 -38.09
CA GLU A 84 -8.27 15.66 -36.89
C GLU A 84 -9.62 15.08 -36.50
N ARG A 85 -10.49 14.77 -37.44
CA ARG A 85 -11.81 14.19 -37.18
C ARG A 85 -11.72 12.73 -36.74
N VAL A 86 -10.73 11.99 -37.24
CA VAL A 86 -10.40 10.64 -36.78
C VAL A 86 -9.88 10.67 -35.32
N MET A 87 -9.06 11.67 -34.98
CA MET A 87 -8.57 11.88 -33.60
C MET A 87 -9.70 12.28 -32.62
N GLN A 88 -10.64 13.11 -33.10
CA GLN A 88 -11.84 13.44 -32.32
C GLN A 88 -12.69 12.20 -32.04
N ALA A 89 -12.87 11.31 -33.00
CA ALA A 89 -13.54 10.02 -32.79
C ALA A 89 -12.84 9.16 -31.75
N ALA A 90 -11.51 9.11 -31.75
CA ALA A 90 -10.73 8.40 -30.75
C ALA A 90 -10.87 9.02 -29.35
N SER A 91 -10.84 10.36 -29.28
CA SER A 91 -10.99 11.08 -28.00
C SER A 91 -12.40 10.91 -27.41
N SER A 92 -13.44 10.92 -28.23
CA SER A 92 -14.82 10.64 -27.85
C SER A 92 -14.97 9.22 -27.30
N LEU A 93 -14.40 8.24 -28.01
CA LEU A 93 -14.38 6.84 -27.59
C LEU A 93 -13.63 6.67 -26.24
N LEU A 94 -12.48 7.32 -26.08
CA LEU A 94 -11.71 7.28 -24.84
C LEU A 94 -12.50 7.84 -23.65
N SER A 95 -13.14 9.00 -23.86
CA SER A 95 -13.97 9.64 -22.84
C SER A 95 -15.13 8.72 -22.39
N GLU A 96 -15.75 8.02 -23.33
CA GLU A 96 -16.83 7.08 -23.04
C GLU A 96 -16.37 5.86 -22.23
N TYR A 97 -15.19 5.29 -22.55
CA TYR A 97 -14.60 4.23 -21.73
C TYR A 97 -14.25 4.71 -20.33
N GLN A 98 -13.70 5.91 -20.20
CA GLN A 98 -13.38 6.50 -18.90
C GLN A 98 -14.62 6.77 -18.05
N GLN A 99 -15.70 7.28 -18.67
CA GLN A 99 -16.99 7.49 -17.97
C GLN A 99 -17.64 6.18 -17.49
N ARG A 100 -17.37 5.08 -18.17
CA ARG A 100 -17.85 3.73 -17.79
C ARG A 100 -16.97 3.05 -16.76
N GLY A 101 -16.01 3.77 -16.16
CA GLY A 101 -15.16 3.25 -15.06
C GLY A 101 -13.83 2.65 -15.51
N TYR A 102 -13.50 2.64 -16.80
CA TYR A 102 -12.20 2.20 -17.30
C TYR A 102 -11.19 3.37 -17.29
N SER A 103 -10.86 3.89 -16.13
CA SER A 103 -10.03 5.10 -15.95
C SER A 103 -8.61 4.98 -16.53
N ARG A 104 -8.12 3.75 -16.79
CA ARG A 104 -6.82 3.45 -17.41
C ARG A 104 -6.94 2.99 -18.86
N ALA A 105 -8.08 3.19 -19.51
CA ALA A 105 -8.23 2.90 -20.92
C ALA A 105 -7.43 3.89 -21.76
N ASN A 106 -6.79 3.39 -22.81
CA ASN A 106 -6.09 4.16 -23.82
C ASN A 106 -6.47 3.65 -25.22
N ILE A 107 -6.36 4.52 -26.23
CA ILE A 107 -6.69 4.17 -27.62
C ILE A 107 -5.49 4.42 -28.50
N SER A 108 -5.14 3.46 -29.34
CA SER A 108 -4.17 3.63 -30.41
C SER A 108 -4.80 3.45 -31.78
N ILE A 109 -4.36 4.26 -32.75
CA ILE A 109 -4.76 4.16 -34.16
C ILE A 109 -3.50 3.83 -34.94
N ALA A 110 -3.47 2.68 -35.58
CA ALA A 110 -2.35 2.31 -36.44
C ALA A 110 -2.51 2.96 -37.82
N GLN A 111 -1.56 3.76 -38.25
CA GLN A 111 -1.62 4.52 -39.49
C GLN A 111 -1.71 3.65 -40.75
N GLU A 112 -1.25 2.40 -40.68
CA GLU A 112 -1.31 1.43 -41.77
C GLU A 112 -2.66 0.72 -41.94
N LEU A 113 -3.59 0.93 -41.01
CA LEU A 113 -4.89 0.23 -40.95
C LEU A 113 -6.05 1.08 -41.52
N ILE A 114 -5.79 2.19 -42.22
CA ILE A 114 -6.79 2.88 -42.99
C ILE A 114 -6.77 2.27 -44.41
N THR A 115 -7.28 1.06 -44.51
CA THR A 115 -7.43 0.33 -45.77
C THR A 115 -8.91 0.25 -46.12
N ASN A 116 -9.24 0.63 -47.38
CA ASN A 116 -10.61 0.57 -47.91
C ASN A 116 -11.67 1.38 -47.13
N GLY A 117 -11.25 2.49 -46.46
CA GLY A 117 -12.16 3.36 -45.71
C GLY A 117 -12.55 2.84 -44.32
N ILE A 118 -11.86 1.85 -43.81
CA ILE A 118 -12.06 1.33 -42.44
C ILE A 118 -10.89 1.81 -41.56
N VAL A 119 -11.24 2.47 -40.43
CA VAL A 119 -10.27 2.90 -39.42
C VAL A 119 -10.33 1.92 -38.25
N THR A 120 -9.24 1.22 -37.96
CA THR A 120 -9.16 0.29 -36.81
C THR A 120 -8.55 1.01 -35.61
N MET A 121 -9.29 1.04 -34.50
CA MET A 121 -8.87 1.57 -33.20
C MET A 121 -8.64 0.42 -32.22
N HIS A 122 -7.52 0.40 -31.52
CA HIS A 122 -7.21 -0.56 -30.47
C HIS A 122 -7.39 0.08 -29.10
N VAL A 123 -8.26 -0.52 -28.27
CA VAL A 123 -8.50 -0.12 -26.88
C VAL A 123 -7.76 -1.08 -25.97
N TYR A 124 -6.91 -0.57 -25.08
CA TYR A 124 -6.12 -1.34 -24.13
C TYR A 124 -6.11 -0.66 -22.77
N GLN A 125 -5.77 -1.38 -21.72
CA GLN A 125 -5.66 -0.83 -20.37
C GLN A 125 -4.19 -0.74 -19.94
N GLY A 126 -3.78 0.43 -19.47
CA GLY A 126 -2.44 0.69 -18.93
C GLY A 126 -1.82 1.96 -19.48
N VAL A 127 -0.72 2.39 -18.87
CA VAL A 127 0.14 3.44 -19.42
C VAL A 127 0.96 2.78 -20.53
N PHE A 128 0.90 3.32 -21.72
CA PHE A 128 1.77 2.86 -22.81
C PHE A 128 3.22 3.14 -22.40
N PRO A 129 4.10 2.13 -22.28
CA PRO A 129 5.50 2.43 -22.24
C PRO A 129 5.85 3.09 -23.56
N GLN A 130 6.43 4.29 -23.53
CA GLN A 130 6.88 4.99 -24.74
C GLN A 130 8.03 4.28 -25.46
N VAL A 131 8.38 3.10 -25.01
CA VAL A 131 9.33 2.20 -25.67
C VAL A 131 8.54 1.17 -26.47
N LEU A 132 8.34 1.47 -27.73
CA LEU A 132 7.64 0.59 -28.68
C LEU A 132 8.46 -0.68 -28.97
N VAL A 133 8.00 -1.81 -28.49
CA VAL A 133 8.57 -3.13 -28.77
C VAL A 133 8.18 -3.69 -30.16
N SER A 134 7.39 -2.99 -30.94
CA SER A 134 6.98 -3.47 -32.26
C SER A 134 7.02 -2.36 -33.29
N GLY A 135 8.13 -2.12 -33.91
CA GLY A 135 8.45 -1.34 -35.10
C GLY A 135 7.40 -0.61 -35.97
N LYS A 136 6.24 -0.30 -35.43
CA LYS A 136 5.17 0.46 -36.10
C LYS A 136 4.87 1.73 -35.32
N PRO A 137 4.89 2.91 -35.93
CA PRO A 137 4.53 4.16 -35.27
C PRO A 137 3.04 4.12 -34.89
N CYS A 138 2.75 4.09 -33.58
CA CYS A 138 1.42 4.30 -33.05
C CYS A 138 1.34 5.74 -32.51
N PHE A 139 0.32 6.49 -32.89
CA PHE A 139 0.07 7.83 -32.39
C PHE A 139 -0.89 7.75 -31.18
N SER A 140 -0.46 8.30 -30.03
CA SER A 140 -1.34 8.53 -28.89
C SER A 140 -2.13 9.82 -29.12
N SER A 141 -3.39 9.86 -28.69
CA SER A 141 -4.25 11.04 -28.78
C SER A 141 -3.76 12.27 -27.99
N ARG A 142 -2.61 12.16 -27.29
CA ARG A 142 -1.97 13.25 -26.55
C ARG A 142 -0.76 13.86 -27.22
N ASP A 143 -0.20 13.25 -28.30
CA ASP A 143 1.03 13.71 -28.94
C ASP A 143 0.76 14.28 -30.34
N THR A 144 0.17 15.48 -30.41
CA THR A 144 0.07 16.25 -31.65
C THR A 144 1.32 17.08 -31.96
N GLY A 145 2.36 17.03 -31.13
CA GLY A 145 3.56 17.87 -31.26
C GLY A 145 4.80 17.24 -31.89
N ALA A 146 4.95 15.92 -31.86
CA ALA A 146 6.23 15.27 -32.24
C ALA A 146 6.26 14.63 -33.65
N ALA A 147 5.14 14.58 -34.37
CA ALA A 147 5.08 13.92 -35.68
C ALA A 147 5.62 14.75 -36.85
N SER A 148 6.10 15.96 -36.61
CA SER A 148 6.49 16.88 -37.68
C SER A 148 7.96 16.83 -38.12
N MET A 149 8.81 16.02 -37.45
CA MET A 149 10.28 16.11 -37.71
C MET A 149 10.93 14.93 -38.41
N LEU A 150 10.19 13.93 -38.88
CA LEU A 150 10.81 12.77 -39.57
C LEU A 150 10.44 12.59 -41.05
N ALA A 151 9.91 13.63 -41.70
CA ALA A 151 9.56 13.58 -43.12
C ALA A 151 10.25 14.67 -43.95
N ALA A 152 11.51 14.97 -43.73
CA ALA A 152 12.25 15.89 -44.59
C ALA A 152 13.62 15.30 -44.89
N THR A 153 13.70 14.57 -46.02
CA THR A 153 14.78 14.65 -47.02
C THR A 153 14.54 13.64 -48.15
N ALA A 154 13.70 14.03 -49.11
CA ALA A 154 13.84 13.54 -50.46
C ALA A 154 14.11 14.75 -51.34
N PRO A 155 15.14 14.77 -52.21
CA PRO A 155 15.42 15.87 -53.10
C PRO A 155 14.36 15.94 -54.20
N PRO A 156 14.12 17.14 -54.78
CA PRO A 156 13.06 17.35 -55.77
C PRO A 156 13.36 16.64 -57.07
N ALA A 157 12.37 15.88 -57.55
CA ALA A 157 12.40 15.30 -58.88
C ALA A 157 12.21 16.40 -59.93
N THR A 158 13.22 16.64 -60.75
CA THR A 158 13.13 17.40 -61.99
C THR A 158 12.31 16.62 -63.00
N ASN A 159 11.31 17.30 -63.60
CA ASN A 159 10.51 16.82 -64.72
C ASN A 159 11.39 16.44 -65.89
N ALA A 160 11.36 15.22 -66.34
CA ALA A 160 11.70 14.78 -67.67
C ALA A 160 10.68 13.75 -68.12
N THR A 161 10.10 14.06 -69.22
CA THR A 161 9.03 13.40 -69.97
C THR A 161 9.44 12.01 -70.45
N ALA A 162 8.55 11.02 -70.29
CA ALA A 162 8.33 9.86 -71.14
C ALA A 162 9.43 8.85 -71.42
N ALA A 163 9.29 7.68 -70.84
CA ALA A 163 9.33 6.38 -71.53
C ALA A 163 8.84 5.31 -70.59
N VAL A 164 7.79 4.59 -70.94
CA VAL A 164 7.36 3.36 -70.30
C VAL A 164 8.49 2.33 -70.36
N LYS A 165 9.30 2.21 -69.34
CA LYS A 165 10.20 1.06 -69.14
C LYS A 165 9.67 0.27 -67.96
N THR A 166 9.35 -0.98 -68.19
CA THR A 166 9.12 -2.03 -67.22
C THR A 166 10.19 -1.93 -66.11
N ASN A 167 9.77 -1.50 -64.91
CA ASN A 167 10.65 -1.42 -63.73
C ASN A 167 11.05 -2.86 -63.34
N ALA A 168 12.09 -3.39 -63.90
CA ALA A 168 12.83 -4.51 -63.32
C ALA A 168 13.47 -4.02 -62.02
N VAL A 169 12.98 -4.54 -60.87
CA VAL A 169 13.57 -4.28 -59.56
C VAL A 169 15.07 -4.60 -59.63
N PRO A 170 15.98 -3.64 -59.35
CA PRO A 170 17.41 -3.91 -59.44
C PRO A 170 17.79 -5.10 -58.49
N ARG A 171 18.44 -6.09 -59.06
CA ARG A 171 18.86 -7.30 -58.37
C ARG A 171 20.40 -7.34 -58.34
N PHE A 172 20.93 -7.86 -57.24
CA PHE A 172 22.34 -7.83 -56.96
C PHE A 172 22.82 -9.24 -56.63
N SER A 173 24.08 -9.54 -56.90
CA SER A 173 24.75 -10.69 -56.33
C SER A 173 25.35 -10.29 -54.98
N VAL A 174 24.88 -10.96 -53.90
CA VAL A 174 25.34 -10.70 -52.54
C VAL A 174 25.97 -12.00 -51.99
N ARG A 175 27.30 -11.96 -51.89
CA ARG A 175 28.09 -13.09 -51.37
C ARG A 175 28.18 -13.07 -49.86
N ALA A 176 28.29 -11.87 -49.24
CA ALA A 176 28.45 -11.73 -47.80
C ALA A 176 27.98 -10.33 -47.36
N TYR A 177 27.70 -10.24 -46.03
CA TYR A 177 27.43 -8.98 -45.36
C TYR A 177 28.60 -8.63 -44.44
N GLU A 178 29.14 -7.42 -44.56
CA GLU A 178 30.16 -6.89 -43.66
C GLU A 178 29.46 -5.96 -42.64
N ILE A 179 29.44 -6.38 -41.36
CA ILE A 179 28.85 -5.59 -40.30
C ILE A 179 29.94 -4.74 -39.66
N ARG A 180 29.80 -3.40 -39.74
CA ARG A 180 30.72 -2.45 -39.13
C ARG A 180 30.08 -1.79 -37.93
N GLY A 181 30.81 -1.75 -36.84
CA GLY A 181 30.41 -1.26 -35.52
C GLY A 181 30.52 -2.37 -34.46
N ASP A 182 30.45 -1.97 -33.18
CA ASP A 182 30.46 -2.96 -32.12
C ASP A 182 29.15 -3.75 -32.16
N THR A 183 29.26 -5.07 -32.11
CA THR A 183 28.09 -5.94 -32.07
C THR A 183 27.98 -6.62 -30.71
N LEU A 184 26.79 -6.48 -30.10
CA LEU A 184 26.40 -7.15 -28.86
C LEU A 184 25.86 -8.57 -29.14
N LEU A 185 25.71 -8.91 -30.43
CA LEU A 185 25.16 -10.19 -30.86
C LEU A 185 26.28 -11.19 -31.18
N SER A 186 26.03 -12.46 -30.87
CA SER A 186 26.96 -13.55 -31.22
C SER A 186 26.99 -13.71 -32.75
N THR A 187 28.16 -14.16 -33.24
CA THR A 187 28.38 -14.45 -34.66
C THR A 187 27.34 -15.41 -35.23
N GLU A 188 26.90 -16.40 -34.45
CA GLU A 188 25.87 -17.36 -34.85
C GLU A 188 24.52 -16.68 -35.10
N THR A 189 24.13 -15.77 -34.23
CA THR A 189 22.90 -14.98 -34.41
C THR A 189 22.98 -14.13 -35.66
N LEU A 190 24.08 -13.43 -35.87
CA LEU A 190 24.33 -12.64 -37.08
C LEU A 190 24.24 -13.50 -38.32
N MET A 191 24.93 -14.66 -38.35
CA MET A 191 24.87 -15.59 -39.48
C MET A 191 23.43 -16.08 -39.75
N SER A 192 22.66 -16.38 -38.73
CA SER A 192 21.26 -16.85 -38.88
C SER A 192 20.36 -15.83 -39.56
N ILE A 193 20.59 -14.53 -39.31
CA ILE A 193 19.85 -13.42 -39.93
C ILE A 193 20.20 -13.24 -41.41
N PHE A 194 21.48 -13.26 -41.74
CA PHE A 194 21.95 -12.94 -43.04
C PHE A 194 22.03 -14.12 -44.01
N ALA A 195 22.24 -15.36 -43.55
CA ALA A 195 22.38 -16.57 -44.39
C ALA A 195 21.19 -16.78 -45.35
N LYS A 196 20.02 -16.37 -44.94
CA LYS A 196 18.77 -16.50 -45.75
C LYS A 196 18.68 -15.48 -46.89
N ARG A 197 19.58 -14.47 -46.93
CA ARG A 197 19.50 -13.32 -47.85
C ARG A 197 20.80 -13.10 -48.62
N THR A 198 21.59 -14.17 -48.82
CA THR A 198 22.74 -14.22 -49.71
C THR A 198 22.37 -14.96 -51.01
N GLY A 199 23.01 -14.65 -52.12
CA GLY A 199 22.79 -15.30 -53.42
C GLY A 199 23.00 -14.35 -54.60
N THR A 200 22.85 -14.89 -55.83
CA THR A 200 23.06 -14.17 -57.09
C THR A 200 21.92 -13.33 -57.55
N ASN A 201 20.76 -13.33 -56.85
CA ASN A 201 19.54 -12.69 -57.33
C ASN A 201 18.80 -11.98 -56.18
N VAL A 202 19.52 -11.22 -55.34
CA VAL A 202 18.99 -10.51 -54.14
C VAL A 202 18.46 -9.15 -54.53
N ALA A 203 17.23 -8.85 -54.15
CA ALA A 203 16.65 -7.51 -54.36
C ALA A 203 17.11 -6.53 -53.29
N LEU A 204 17.04 -5.23 -53.57
CA LEU A 204 17.33 -4.18 -52.58
C LEU A 204 16.40 -4.32 -51.34
N SER A 205 15.14 -4.70 -51.58
CA SER A 205 14.19 -5.00 -50.49
C SER A 205 14.68 -6.09 -49.52
N ASP A 206 15.37 -7.11 -50.02
CA ASP A 206 15.89 -8.19 -49.22
C ASP A 206 17.06 -7.73 -48.36
N ILE A 207 17.87 -6.81 -48.88
CA ILE A 207 18.97 -6.20 -48.11
C ILE A 207 18.42 -5.28 -47.01
N THR A 208 17.44 -4.45 -47.35
CA THR A 208 16.80 -3.57 -46.34
C THR A 208 16.06 -4.37 -45.29
N GLN A 209 15.44 -5.49 -45.67
CA GLN A 209 14.80 -6.39 -44.72
C GLN A 209 15.79 -7.10 -43.78
N ALA A 210 17.00 -7.49 -44.32
CA ALA A 210 18.06 -8.04 -43.49
C ALA A 210 18.55 -7.06 -42.43
N ALA A 211 18.70 -5.79 -42.80
CA ALA A 211 19.05 -4.75 -41.82
C ALA A 211 17.93 -4.50 -40.78
N SER A 212 16.67 -4.55 -41.23
CA SER A 212 15.50 -4.44 -40.34
C SER A 212 15.41 -5.63 -39.38
N ASP A 213 15.67 -6.85 -39.86
CA ASP A 213 15.68 -8.05 -39.04
C ASP A 213 16.80 -7.96 -37.98
N LEU A 214 17.98 -7.47 -38.33
CA LEU A 214 19.06 -7.20 -37.40
C LEU A 214 18.67 -6.18 -36.33
N GLN A 215 18.05 -5.05 -36.76
CA GLN A 215 17.59 -4.04 -35.81
C GLN A 215 16.51 -4.57 -34.86
N MET A 216 15.60 -5.42 -35.38
CA MET A 216 14.58 -6.05 -34.57
C MET A 216 15.19 -6.99 -33.54
N GLU A 217 16.23 -7.76 -33.90
CA GLU A 217 16.92 -8.66 -32.97
C GLU A 217 17.57 -7.88 -31.83
N TYR A 218 18.20 -6.71 -32.11
CA TYR A 218 18.72 -5.84 -31.06
C TYR A 218 17.60 -5.37 -30.12
N ARG A 219 16.45 -4.95 -30.66
CA ARG A 219 15.29 -4.52 -29.86
C ARG A 219 14.73 -5.67 -29.01
N ASN A 220 14.59 -6.85 -29.59
CA ASN A 220 14.11 -8.05 -28.88
C ASN A 220 15.01 -8.45 -27.71
N ARG A 221 16.31 -8.18 -27.82
CA ARG A 221 17.27 -8.38 -26.73
C ARG A 221 17.39 -7.21 -25.77
N GLY A 222 16.52 -6.20 -25.90
CA GLY A 222 16.44 -5.08 -24.99
C GLY A 222 17.40 -3.91 -25.29
N TYR A 223 17.88 -3.74 -26.52
CA TYR A 223 18.74 -2.63 -26.92
C TYR A 223 18.04 -1.68 -27.89
N PRO A 224 17.10 -0.83 -27.42
CA PRO A 224 16.29 0.02 -28.30
C PRO A 224 17.07 1.18 -28.93
N THR A 225 18.20 1.58 -28.35
CA THR A 225 19.04 2.68 -28.81
C THR A 225 20.00 2.28 -29.95
N VAL A 226 20.08 0.98 -30.28
CA VAL A 226 20.88 0.50 -31.40
C VAL A 226 20.16 0.80 -32.71
N ASN A 227 20.84 1.43 -33.64
CA ASN A 227 20.36 1.73 -34.97
C ASN A 227 21.18 1.03 -36.02
N VAL A 228 20.52 0.43 -37.02
CA VAL A 228 21.16 -0.29 -38.15
C VAL A 228 20.89 0.46 -39.42
N THR A 229 21.95 0.87 -40.12
CA THR A 229 21.85 1.61 -41.37
C THR A 229 22.66 0.94 -42.48
N ILE A 230 22.18 1.09 -43.71
CA ILE A 230 22.91 0.70 -44.91
C ILE A 230 23.48 2.00 -45.50
N PRO A 231 24.81 2.25 -45.40
CA PRO A 231 25.39 3.43 -45.95
C PRO A 231 25.31 3.40 -47.51
N PRO A 232 25.24 4.56 -48.17
CA PRO A 232 25.37 4.63 -49.61
C PRO A 232 26.67 3.95 -50.05
N GLN A 233 26.56 2.91 -50.89
CA GLN A 233 27.71 2.08 -51.24
C GLN A 233 27.59 1.54 -52.68
N GLN A 234 28.72 1.32 -53.31
CA GLN A 234 28.83 0.47 -54.50
C GLN A 234 29.19 -0.94 -54.04
N LEU A 235 28.48 -1.94 -54.58
CA LEU A 235 28.77 -3.34 -54.26
C LEU A 235 30.11 -3.74 -54.86
N THR A 236 31.18 -3.67 -54.07
CA THR A 236 32.51 -4.11 -54.44
C THR A 236 32.68 -5.53 -53.92
N ASN A 237 33.05 -6.47 -54.78
CA ASN A 237 33.24 -7.91 -54.45
C ASN A 237 31.97 -8.58 -53.88
N GLU A 238 30.76 -8.13 -54.27
CA GLU A 238 29.49 -8.73 -53.84
C GLU A 238 29.27 -8.68 -52.31
N ILE A 239 29.93 -7.76 -51.61
CA ILE A 239 29.80 -7.56 -50.16
C ILE A 239 28.95 -6.35 -49.86
N VAL A 240 27.88 -6.54 -49.05
CA VAL A 240 27.03 -5.47 -48.54
C VAL A 240 27.54 -5.03 -47.19
N LYS A 241 27.86 -3.74 -47.04
CA LYS A 241 28.27 -3.16 -45.75
C LYS A 241 27.06 -2.65 -45.01
N ILE A 242 26.91 -3.09 -43.77
CA ILE A 242 25.89 -2.64 -42.82
C ILE A 242 26.60 -1.97 -41.64
N ARG A 243 26.11 -0.83 -41.24
CA ARG A 243 26.65 -0.08 -40.11
C ARG A 243 25.69 -0.15 -38.93
N VAL A 244 26.19 -0.58 -37.79
CA VAL A 244 25.50 -0.64 -36.51
C VAL A 244 25.97 0.51 -35.64
N PHE A 245 25.05 1.36 -35.25
CA PHE A 245 25.29 2.46 -34.31
C PHE A 245 24.71 2.09 -32.98
N GLN A 246 25.53 2.06 -31.95
CA GLN A 246 25.11 1.84 -30.58
C GLN A 246 24.85 3.19 -29.92
N GLY A 247 23.60 3.63 -29.86
CA GLY A 247 23.24 4.87 -29.20
C GLY A 247 23.55 4.81 -27.69
N ARG A 248 24.81 5.15 -27.34
CA ARG A 248 25.27 5.20 -25.96
C ARG A 248 24.64 6.39 -25.24
N LEU A 249 24.35 6.26 -23.95
CA LEU A 249 23.87 7.35 -23.13
C LEU A 249 24.96 8.41 -22.95
N SER A 250 24.81 9.58 -23.57
CA SER A 250 25.75 10.69 -23.40
C SER A 250 25.51 11.44 -22.09
N GLU A 251 24.24 11.59 -21.73
CA GLU A 251 23.80 12.37 -20.58
C GLU A 251 22.58 11.76 -19.92
N ILE A 252 22.48 11.89 -18.60
CA ILE A 252 21.33 11.51 -17.79
C ILE A 252 20.95 12.74 -16.96
N LEU A 253 19.78 13.30 -17.23
CA LEU A 253 19.24 14.47 -16.55
C LEU A 253 18.06 14.06 -15.67
N VAL A 254 18.02 14.58 -14.44
CA VAL A 254 16.91 14.38 -13.51
C VAL A 254 16.25 15.72 -13.28
N ASP A 255 15.00 15.84 -13.73
CA ASP A 255 14.25 17.08 -13.74
C ASP A 255 12.97 17.00 -12.91
N GLN A 256 12.49 18.17 -12.45
CA GLN A 256 11.23 18.37 -11.73
C GLN A 256 11.17 17.70 -10.34
N ASN A 257 12.27 17.14 -9.86
CA ASN A 257 12.36 16.58 -8.51
C ASN A 257 12.39 17.70 -7.45
N ARG A 258 11.51 17.62 -6.46
CA ARG A 258 11.37 18.61 -5.38
C ARG A 258 11.74 18.05 -4.01
N TYR A 259 11.26 16.87 -3.71
CA TYR A 259 11.42 16.23 -2.39
C TYR A 259 12.40 15.06 -2.39
N PHE A 260 12.67 14.48 -3.56
CA PHE A 260 13.66 13.44 -3.75
C PHE A 260 14.84 14.00 -4.53
N SER A 261 16.04 13.91 -3.97
CA SER A 261 17.25 14.39 -4.65
C SER A 261 17.57 13.58 -5.90
N SER A 262 18.27 14.18 -6.86
CA SER A 262 18.75 13.48 -8.06
C SER A 262 19.60 12.25 -7.70
N ASN A 263 20.38 12.33 -6.59
CA ASN A 263 21.15 11.19 -6.09
C ASN A 263 20.26 10.04 -5.58
N ASN A 264 19.11 10.35 -4.96
CA ASN A 264 18.14 9.34 -4.55
C ASN A 264 17.54 8.65 -5.78
N VAL A 265 17.13 9.41 -6.79
CA VAL A 265 16.59 8.88 -8.06
C VAL A 265 17.61 7.98 -8.76
N MET A 266 18.85 8.43 -8.89
CA MET A 266 19.92 7.63 -9.53
C MET A 266 20.29 6.38 -8.75
N ARG A 267 20.20 6.40 -7.42
CA ARG A 267 20.40 5.20 -6.59
C ARG A 267 19.33 4.14 -6.85
N ALA A 268 18.10 4.55 -7.12
CA ALA A 268 17.02 3.62 -7.45
C ALA A 268 17.18 2.98 -8.85
N LEU A 269 18.07 3.53 -9.68
CA LEU A 269 18.32 3.09 -11.06
C LEU A 269 19.82 2.77 -11.27
N PRO A 270 20.39 1.76 -10.58
CA PRO A 270 21.84 1.51 -10.52
C PRO A 270 22.46 1.08 -11.85
N SER A 271 21.64 0.57 -12.78
CA SER A 271 22.13 0.22 -14.12
C SER A 271 22.40 1.44 -14.99
N LEU A 272 21.85 2.61 -14.66
CA LEU A 272 22.02 3.81 -15.43
C LEU A 272 23.37 4.48 -15.17
N ARG A 273 24.19 4.54 -16.20
CA ARG A 273 25.48 5.26 -16.21
C ARG A 273 25.66 5.93 -17.56
N THR A 274 26.46 6.97 -17.59
CA THR A 274 26.91 7.56 -18.87
C THR A 274 27.81 6.58 -19.64
N ASN A 275 27.80 6.71 -20.94
CA ASN A 275 28.58 5.89 -21.89
C ASN A 275 28.23 4.39 -21.96
N ILE A 276 27.06 3.98 -21.46
CA ILE A 276 26.55 2.62 -21.62
C ILE A 276 25.52 2.55 -22.75
N ILE A 277 25.27 1.34 -23.24
CA ILE A 277 24.12 1.05 -24.11
C ILE A 277 22.97 0.65 -23.20
N LEU A 278 21.84 1.33 -23.33
CA LEU A 278 20.66 1.08 -22.47
C LEU A 278 20.09 -0.31 -22.75
N ASN A 279 20.01 -1.12 -21.68
CA ASN A 279 19.24 -2.35 -21.69
C ASN A 279 17.82 -2.08 -21.14
N SER A 280 16.83 -2.11 -22.04
CA SER A 280 15.45 -1.76 -21.67
C SER A 280 14.81 -2.71 -20.67
N ALA A 281 15.14 -4.01 -20.71
CA ALA A 281 14.56 -4.98 -19.79
C ALA A 281 15.04 -4.74 -18.35
N LEU A 282 16.34 -4.55 -18.16
CA LEU A 282 16.92 -4.24 -16.86
C LEU A 282 16.45 -2.88 -16.35
N PHE A 283 16.48 -1.88 -17.22
CA PHE A 283 16.03 -0.52 -16.89
C PHE A 283 14.54 -0.48 -16.51
N GLN A 284 13.68 -1.20 -17.24
CA GLN A 284 12.26 -1.28 -16.90
C GLN A 284 12.04 -1.93 -15.55
N ALA A 285 12.74 -3.01 -15.24
CA ALA A 285 12.66 -3.66 -13.92
C ALA A 285 13.10 -2.73 -12.78
N GLU A 286 14.16 -1.95 -12.99
CA GLU A 286 14.59 -0.94 -12.00
C GLU A 286 13.60 0.23 -11.89
N LEU A 287 13.04 0.68 -13.01
CA LEU A 287 12.05 1.74 -13.04
C LEU A 287 10.74 1.34 -12.34
N ASP A 288 10.28 0.12 -12.58
CA ASP A 288 9.09 -0.41 -11.91
C ASP A 288 9.30 -0.48 -10.38
N ARG A 289 10.49 -0.85 -9.95
CA ARG A 289 10.88 -0.78 -8.53
C ARG A 289 10.90 0.64 -8.00
N ALA A 290 11.56 1.54 -8.70
CA ALA A 290 11.65 2.94 -8.30
C ALA A 290 10.26 3.57 -8.17
N ASN A 291 9.34 3.19 -9.07
CA ASN A 291 7.96 3.68 -9.12
C ASN A 291 7.00 2.92 -8.17
N ALA A 292 7.45 1.87 -7.50
CA ALA A 292 6.71 1.27 -6.40
C ALA A 292 6.61 2.22 -5.18
N ASN A 293 7.51 3.17 -5.06
CA ASN A 293 7.41 4.26 -4.08
C ASN A 293 6.22 5.17 -4.45
N GLN A 294 5.26 5.30 -3.53
CA GLN A 294 4.03 6.08 -3.77
C GLN A 294 4.27 7.58 -3.85
N ASP A 295 5.37 8.06 -3.30
CA ASP A 295 5.69 9.50 -3.18
C ASP A 295 6.59 9.98 -4.31
N ARG A 296 7.06 9.07 -5.17
CA ARG A 296 7.93 9.37 -6.30
C ARG A 296 7.53 8.54 -7.52
N GLN A 297 7.32 9.22 -8.65
CA GLN A 297 7.07 8.61 -9.95
C GLN A 297 8.10 9.16 -10.95
N ILE A 298 8.81 8.28 -11.62
CA ILE A 298 9.88 8.60 -12.58
C ILE A 298 9.37 8.27 -13.98
N TYR A 299 9.43 9.24 -14.88
CA TYR A 299 9.02 9.14 -16.27
C TYR A 299 10.24 9.34 -17.16
N PRO A 300 10.80 8.27 -17.77
CA PRO A 300 11.96 8.39 -18.64
C PRO A 300 11.56 8.91 -20.03
N GLN A 301 12.35 9.83 -20.57
CA GLN A 301 12.26 10.33 -21.94
C GLN A 301 13.62 10.20 -22.60
N LEU A 302 13.66 9.56 -23.78
CA LEU A 302 14.87 9.41 -24.59
C LEU A 302 14.88 10.49 -25.65
N GLU A 303 15.96 11.25 -25.72
CA GLU A 303 16.20 12.29 -26.68
C GLU A 303 17.51 12.05 -27.44
N PRO A 304 17.68 12.59 -28.68
CA PRO A 304 18.99 12.58 -29.35
C PRO A 304 20.02 13.30 -28.46
N GLY A 305 21.20 12.71 -28.29
CA GLY A 305 22.27 13.34 -27.56
C GLY A 305 22.93 14.47 -28.34
N LEU A 306 23.77 15.24 -27.65
CA LEU A 306 24.52 16.36 -28.30
C LEU A 306 25.54 15.88 -29.33
N GLU A 307 26.10 14.70 -29.16
CA GLU A 307 27.03 14.08 -30.09
C GLU A 307 26.28 13.15 -31.05
N GLU A 308 26.78 13.04 -32.30
CA GLU A 308 26.22 12.13 -33.27
C GLU A 308 26.20 10.67 -32.74
N ASN A 309 25.08 9.98 -32.94
CA ASN A 309 24.86 8.61 -32.53
C ASN A 309 24.85 8.37 -30.98
N THR A 310 24.66 9.41 -30.20
CA THR A 310 24.41 9.31 -28.74
C THR A 310 22.96 9.59 -28.41
N THR A 311 22.56 9.18 -27.18
CA THR A 311 21.21 9.36 -26.66
C THR A 311 21.30 10.07 -25.32
N ALA A 312 20.51 11.07 -25.08
CA ALA A 312 20.28 11.67 -23.77
C ALA A 312 19.05 11.05 -23.12
N LEU A 313 19.12 10.81 -21.82
CA LEU A 313 18.01 10.28 -21.03
C LEU A 313 17.56 11.33 -20.02
N HIS A 314 16.35 11.84 -20.19
CA HIS A 314 15.69 12.73 -19.25
C HIS A 314 14.79 11.90 -18.33
N LEU A 315 14.99 12.01 -17.02
CA LEU A 315 14.17 11.41 -15.98
C LEU A 315 13.28 12.49 -15.36
N GLN A 316 12.07 12.63 -15.85
CA GLN A 316 11.10 13.54 -15.24
C GLN A 316 10.54 12.91 -13.96
N VAL A 317 10.72 13.59 -12.84
CA VAL A 317 10.29 13.09 -11.53
C VAL A 317 9.07 13.87 -11.07
N LYS A 318 7.96 13.17 -10.86
CA LYS A 318 6.80 13.71 -10.17
C LYS A 318 6.80 13.19 -8.76
N ASP A 319 7.16 14.04 -7.80
CA ASP A 319 7.24 13.69 -6.40
C ASP A 319 6.29 14.51 -5.52
N ARG A 320 5.99 13.98 -4.35
CA ARG A 320 5.26 14.66 -3.29
C ARG A 320 6.03 14.56 -1.97
N LEU A 321 5.66 15.38 -1.00
CA LEU A 321 6.24 15.31 0.33
C LEU A 321 6.01 13.91 0.91
N PRO A 322 7.08 13.14 1.25
CA PRO A 322 6.95 11.79 1.78
C PRO A 322 6.61 11.79 3.29
N LEU A 323 5.70 12.66 3.68
CA LEU A 323 5.15 12.78 5.03
C LEU A 323 3.70 12.32 4.99
N HIS A 324 3.40 11.28 5.76
CA HIS A 324 2.08 10.72 5.91
C HIS A 324 1.61 10.90 7.34
N ALA A 325 0.38 11.31 7.50
CA ALA A 325 -0.26 11.44 8.81
C ALA A 325 -1.66 10.84 8.77
N LYS A 326 -2.05 10.18 9.86
CA LYS A 326 -3.38 9.61 10.02
C LYS A 326 -3.93 9.98 11.38
N VAL A 327 -5.20 10.33 11.41
CA VAL A 327 -5.99 10.50 12.63
C VAL A 327 -7.19 9.58 12.52
N ASP A 328 -7.41 8.77 13.55
CA ASP A 328 -8.55 7.86 13.64
C ASP A 328 -9.27 8.07 14.96
N PHE A 329 -10.59 8.20 14.91
CA PHE A 329 -11.47 8.27 16.05
C PHE A 329 -12.42 7.08 16.03
N ASN A 330 -12.41 6.28 17.09
CA ASN A 330 -13.19 5.05 17.18
C ASN A 330 -13.62 4.72 18.61
N ASN A 331 -14.41 3.66 18.75
CA ASN A 331 -14.82 3.09 20.04
C ASN A 331 -14.29 1.67 20.28
N GLN A 332 -13.08 1.39 19.84
CA GLN A 332 -12.43 0.09 20.01
C GLN A 332 -11.72 0.03 21.37
N SER A 333 -12.50 -0.26 22.41
CA SER A 333 -12.02 -0.32 23.80
C SER A 333 -11.87 -1.74 24.30
N SER A 334 -10.95 -1.94 25.26
CA SER A 334 -10.84 -3.18 26.03
C SER A 334 -11.76 -3.13 27.25
N PRO A 335 -12.19 -4.27 27.79
CA PRO A 335 -13.03 -4.33 28.98
C PRO A 335 -12.45 -3.56 30.17
N GLY A 336 -13.28 -2.81 30.87
CA GLY A 336 -12.88 -1.99 32.02
C GLY A 336 -12.12 -0.70 31.67
N THR A 337 -12.07 -0.31 30.39
CA THR A 337 -11.45 0.96 29.95
C THR A 337 -12.48 1.88 29.30
N PRO A 338 -12.23 3.19 29.23
CA PRO A 338 -13.12 4.12 28.53
C PRO A 338 -13.39 3.69 27.07
N ASP A 339 -14.57 4.03 26.55
CA ASP A 339 -15.03 3.50 25.26
C ASP A 339 -14.31 4.12 24.04
N LEU A 340 -13.98 5.39 24.11
CA LEU A 340 -13.46 6.11 22.95
C LEU A 340 -11.94 6.08 22.85
N ARG A 341 -11.44 6.07 21.61
CA ARG A 341 -10.01 6.18 21.27
C ARG A 341 -9.79 7.25 20.22
N ILE A 342 -8.73 8.02 20.40
CA ILE A 342 -8.15 8.88 19.37
C ILE A 342 -6.76 8.34 19.07
N ASN A 343 -6.56 7.85 17.85
CA ASN A 343 -5.29 7.34 17.35
C ASN A 343 -4.71 8.34 16.38
N THR A 344 -3.49 8.76 16.61
CA THR A 344 -2.75 9.66 15.71
C THR A 344 -1.44 9.01 15.33
N SER A 345 -1.10 9.05 14.06
CA SER A 345 0.20 8.57 13.58
C SER A 345 0.77 9.51 12.53
N ALA A 346 2.07 9.59 12.47
CA ALA A 346 2.80 10.32 11.44
C ALA A 346 4.06 9.57 11.05
N SER A 347 4.37 9.49 9.76
CA SER A 347 5.58 8.86 9.26
C SER A 347 6.21 9.68 8.14
N TYR A 348 7.53 9.67 8.09
CA TYR A 348 8.33 10.27 7.03
C TYR A 348 9.16 9.19 6.33
N GLN A 349 9.01 9.07 4.98
CA GLN A 349 9.45 7.89 4.22
C GLN A 349 10.78 8.07 3.47
N ASN A 350 11.43 9.23 3.53
CA ASN A 350 12.66 9.50 2.80
C ASN A 350 13.72 10.22 3.66
N LEU A 351 13.91 9.73 4.89
CA LEU A 351 14.90 10.32 5.79
C LEU A 351 16.30 10.17 5.20
N TRP A 352 17.09 11.22 5.27
CA TRP A 352 18.46 11.30 4.73
C TRP A 352 18.58 11.13 3.21
N GLN A 353 17.47 11.17 2.46
CA GLN A 353 17.44 10.84 1.03
C GLN A 353 17.89 9.39 0.73
N LEU A 354 17.74 8.50 1.72
CA LEU A 354 18.14 7.10 1.68
C LEU A 354 16.95 6.13 1.72
N GLU A 355 15.72 6.66 1.64
CA GLU A 355 14.47 5.90 1.79
C GLU A 355 14.33 5.24 3.17
N HIS A 356 15.06 5.74 4.17
CA HIS A 356 14.82 5.38 5.56
C HIS A 356 13.48 5.97 5.99
N SER A 357 12.76 5.25 6.84
CA SER A 357 11.47 5.70 7.35
C SER A 357 11.50 5.83 8.86
N ILE A 358 10.89 6.88 9.37
CA ILE A 358 10.62 7.07 10.79
C ILE A 358 9.12 7.30 10.96
N GLY A 359 8.53 6.71 12.00
CA GLY A 359 7.14 6.93 12.33
C GLY A 359 6.93 7.03 13.82
N LEU A 360 5.95 7.84 14.20
CA LEU A 360 5.50 8.05 15.58
C LEU A 360 3.99 7.85 15.65
N GLN A 361 3.52 7.26 16.74
CA GLN A 361 2.11 7.01 17.01
C GLN A 361 1.77 7.40 18.46
N TYR A 362 0.58 7.99 18.63
CA TYR A 362 -0.02 8.24 19.92
C TYR A 362 -1.51 7.91 19.87
N SER A 363 -1.95 7.07 20.80
CA SER A 363 -3.35 6.67 20.98
C SER A 363 -3.76 6.93 22.42
N PHE A 364 -4.94 7.48 22.65
CA PHE A 364 -5.42 7.75 24.00
C PHE A 364 -6.94 7.74 24.12
N SER A 365 -7.43 7.52 25.35
CA SER A 365 -8.83 7.69 25.72
C SER A 365 -9.11 9.16 26.08
N PRO A 366 -10.04 9.86 25.38
CA PRO A 366 -10.30 11.27 25.65
C PRO A 366 -11.29 11.53 26.82
N GLU A 367 -11.92 10.49 27.37
CA GLU A 367 -13.08 10.63 28.27
C GLU A 367 -12.67 10.95 29.69
N THR A 368 -11.70 10.25 30.24
CA THR A 368 -11.27 10.34 31.63
C THR A 368 -9.76 10.30 31.78
N TYR A 369 -9.28 10.84 32.90
CA TYR A 369 -7.86 10.99 33.16
C TYR A 369 -7.47 10.38 34.51
N LYS A 370 -6.23 9.90 34.64
CA LYS A 370 -5.65 9.34 35.85
C LYS A 370 -5.65 10.40 36.96
N ALA A 371 -5.96 9.99 38.16
CA ALA A 371 -5.86 10.84 39.34
C ALA A 371 -4.38 11.00 39.75
N GLY A 372 -3.97 12.23 40.11
CA GLY A 372 -2.62 12.56 40.59
C GLY A 372 -1.92 13.62 39.76
N GLU A 373 -1.04 14.37 40.43
CA GLU A 373 -0.32 15.51 39.82
C GLU A 373 0.99 15.10 39.10
N SER A 374 1.45 13.86 39.28
CA SER A 374 2.76 13.38 38.78
C SER A 374 2.78 12.91 37.32
N TRP A 375 1.62 12.91 36.62
CA TRP A 375 1.51 12.43 35.25
C TRP A 375 1.86 13.53 34.24
N ASN A 376 2.70 13.19 33.28
CA ASN A 376 2.89 14.02 32.10
C ASN A 376 1.60 14.07 31.26
N PHE A 377 1.38 15.15 30.52
CA PHE A 377 0.15 15.36 29.74
C PHE A 377 -0.18 14.17 28.81
N TYR A 378 0.82 13.49 28.28
CA TYR A 378 0.67 12.35 27.37
C TYR A 378 0.36 11.03 28.11
N ASP A 379 0.62 10.94 29.40
CA ASP A 379 0.32 9.77 30.26
C ASP A 379 -0.92 9.98 31.15
N GLN A 380 -1.51 11.16 31.15
CA GLN A 380 -2.70 11.49 31.96
C GLN A 380 -3.97 10.72 31.56
N PRO A 381 -4.28 10.43 30.26
CA PRO A 381 -5.44 9.63 29.91
C PRO A 381 -5.40 8.25 30.59
N LEU A 382 -6.58 7.68 30.94
CA LEU A 382 -6.65 6.34 31.56
C LEU A 382 -5.99 5.29 30.64
N VAL A 383 -6.18 5.42 29.33
CA VAL A 383 -5.45 4.64 28.35
C VAL A 383 -4.59 5.58 27.52
N ALA A 384 -3.28 5.34 27.49
CA ALA A 384 -2.33 6.09 26.68
C ALA A 384 -1.29 5.14 26.10
N ASN A 385 -1.25 5.05 24.77
CA ASN A 385 -0.34 4.19 24.03
C ASN A 385 0.48 5.05 23.08
N TYR A 386 1.80 4.96 23.15
CA TYR A 386 2.68 5.69 22.24
C TYR A 386 3.86 4.84 21.84
N GLY A 387 4.39 5.11 20.69
CA GLY A 387 5.53 4.40 20.17
C GLY A 387 6.01 4.97 18.85
N GLY A 388 7.08 4.41 18.39
CA GLY A 388 7.65 4.78 17.11
C GLY A 388 8.56 3.71 16.57
N PHE A 389 8.89 3.84 15.31
CA PHE A 389 9.79 2.95 14.62
C PHE A 389 10.78 3.73 13.75
N TYR A 390 11.89 3.09 13.46
CA TYR A 390 12.86 3.52 12.46
C TYR A 390 13.18 2.33 11.56
N ARG A 391 12.95 2.49 10.25
CA ARG A 391 13.21 1.50 9.22
C ARG A 391 14.46 1.85 8.44
N LEU A 392 15.35 0.90 8.31
CA LEU A 392 16.60 0.96 7.58
C LEU A 392 16.56 -0.07 6.44
N PRO A 393 16.40 0.33 5.17
CA PRO A 393 16.60 -0.54 4.02
C PRO A 393 18.07 -1.00 3.95
N LEU A 394 18.30 -2.32 3.83
CA LEU A 394 19.65 -2.89 3.82
C LEU A 394 20.20 -3.09 2.40
N ALA A 395 19.31 -3.23 1.43
CA ALA A 395 19.68 -3.39 0.02
C ALA A 395 18.63 -2.74 -0.88
N ASN A 396 19.03 -2.40 -2.10
CA ASN A 396 18.07 -2.06 -3.13
C ASN A 396 17.28 -3.33 -3.48
N PRO A 397 15.95 -3.26 -3.58
CA PRO A 397 15.14 -4.42 -3.88
C PRO A 397 15.53 -5.00 -5.25
N GLU A 398 16.02 -6.23 -5.30
CA GLU A 398 16.36 -6.91 -6.55
C GLU A 398 15.11 -7.40 -7.31
N SER A 399 14.04 -7.64 -6.61
CA SER A 399 12.75 -8.03 -7.20
C SER A 399 11.62 -7.26 -6.55
N VAL A 400 11.02 -6.34 -7.25
CA VAL A 400 9.70 -5.85 -6.88
C VAL A 400 8.69 -6.84 -7.44
N SER A 401 8.36 -7.79 -6.64
CA SER A 401 6.98 -8.21 -6.61
C SER A 401 6.18 -6.97 -6.22
N GLN A 402 5.13 -6.64 -6.97
CA GLN A 402 4.20 -5.58 -6.59
C GLN A 402 3.98 -5.67 -5.08
N ALA A 403 4.68 -4.84 -4.34
CA ALA A 403 4.38 -4.64 -2.95
C ALA A 403 2.88 -4.36 -2.96
N VAL A 404 2.09 -5.19 -2.32
CA VAL A 404 0.76 -4.81 -1.88
C VAL A 404 0.98 -3.39 -1.42
N ALA A 405 0.26 -2.42 -2.00
CA ALA A 405 0.45 -1.02 -1.70
C ALA A 405 0.45 -0.91 -0.18
N ALA A 406 1.66 -0.96 0.39
CA ALA A 406 1.84 -1.04 1.81
C ALA A 406 1.33 0.30 2.28
N GLN A 407 0.21 0.31 2.97
CA GLN A 407 -0.26 1.53 3.59
C GLN A 407 0.80 1.91 4.61
N PRO A 408 1.63 2.93 4.35
CA PRO A 408 2.75 3.29 5.21
C PRO A 408 2.31 3.69 6.61
N ASP A 409 1.01 3.93 6.78
CA ASP A 409 0.38 4.45 7.99
C ASP A 409 -0.27 3.36 8.85
N ASN A 410 -0.17 2.10 8.45
CA ASN A 410 -0.74 0.99 9.23
C ASN A 410 0.30 0.45 10.23
N PHE A 411 0.62 1.27 11.23
CA PHE A 411 1.46 0.92 12.36
C PHE A 411 0.87 1.49 13.65
N GLY A 412 1.27 0.98 14.79
CA GLY A 412 0.84 1.46 16.10
C GLY A 412 0.66 0.36 17.12
N TYR A 413 0.32 0.74 18.34
CA TYR A 413 0.05 -0.19 19.42
C TYR A 413 -1.33 -0.85 19.26
N ASP A 414 -1.38 -2.15 19.41
CA ASP A 414 -2.58 -2.97 19.37
C ASP A 414 -2.97 -3.38 20.80
N GLU A 415 -4.12 -2.90 21.28
CA GLU A 415 -4.60 -3.15 22.64
C GLU A 415 -5.01 -4.62 22.85
N ALA A 416 -5.52 -5.31 21.84
CA ALA A 416 -5.94 -6.71 21.96
C ALA A 416 -4.77 -7.68 22.07
N THR A 417 -3.67 -7.41 21.37
CA THR A 417 -2.48 -8.27 21.37
C THR A 417 -1.34 -7.76 22.25
N HIS A 418 -1.45 -6.57 22.81
CA HIS A 418 -0.43 -5.87 23.61
C HIS A 418 0.92 -5.69 22.88
N LYS A 419 0.89 -5.59 21.54
CA LYS A 419 2.10 -5.51 20.70
C LYS A 419 2.11 -4.24 19.85
N PHE A 420 3.30 -3.71 19.61
CA PHE A 420 3.48 -2.65 18.63
C PHE A 420 3.58 -3.25 17.24
N ARG A 421 2.64 -2.91 16.36
CA ARG A 421 2.66 -3.31 14.95
C ARG A 421 3.60 -2.40 14.18
N LEU A 422 4.53 -3.00 13.45
CA LEU A 422 5.35 -2.29 12.47
C LEU A 422 4.60 -2.11 11.15
N PRO A 423 4.93 -1.09 10.36
CA PRO A 423 4.38 -0.97 9.02
C PRO A 423 4.76 -2.19 8.16
N PRO A 424 3.94 -2.55 7.15
CA PRO A 424 4.23 -3.66 6.24
C PRO A 424 5.63 -3.54 5.63
N SER A 425 6.26 -4.67 5.31
CA SER A 425 7.59 -4.71 4.70
C SER A 425 7.59 -4.00 3.35
N SER A 426 8.69 -3.29 3.05
CA SER A 426 8.90 -2.63 1.76
C SER A 426 9.18 -3.60 0.61
N GLY A 427 9.30 -4.91 0.88
CA GLY A 427 9.66 -5.92 -0.12
C GLY A 427 11.16 -5.96 -0.43
N SER A 428 11.99 -5.28 0.36
CA SER A 428 13.46 -5.35 0.35
C SER A 428 13.96 -5.83 1.71
N PRO A 429 15.19 -6.38 1.80
CA PRO A 429 15.82 -6.65 3.10
C PRO A 429 15.86 -5.36 3.92
N GLU A 430 15.31 -5.39 5.12
CA GLU A 430 15.18 -4.19 5.97
C GLU A 430 15.35 -4.53 7.45
N LEU A 431 15.92 -3.60 8.17
CA LEU A 431 16.03 -3.64 9.62
C LEU A 431 15.15 -2.55 10.24
N ASN A 432 14.24 -2.97 11.11
CA ASN A 432 13.34 -2.09 11.82
C ASN A 432 13.72 -2.06 13.30
N PHE A 433 13.85 -0.87 13.87
CA PHE A 433 13.92 -0.63 15.30
C PHE A 433 12.61 -0.01 15.76
N PHE A 434 12.12 -0.40 16.91
CA PHE A 434 10.91 0.19 17.46
C PHE A 434 10.96 0.29 18.98
N ALA A 435 10.23 1.26 19.49
CA ALA A 435 9.97 1.40 20.91
C ALA A 435 8.51 1.74 21.11
N SER A 436 7.89 1.18 22.14
CA SER A 436 6.52 1.51 22.51
C SER A 436 6.32 1.46 24.02
N ARG A 437 5.34 2.24 24.48
CA ARG A 437 4.84 2.20 25.85
C ARG A 437 3.33 2.31 25.84
N SER A 438 2.68 1.46 26.59
CA SER A 438 1.24 1.46 26.84
C SER A 438 1.00 1.61 28.33
N THR A 439 0.09 2.49 28.70
CA THR A 439 -0.41 2.63 30.08
C THR A 439 -1.91 2.46 30.05
N ILE A 440 -2.41 1.51 30.82
CA ILE A 440 -3.84 1.19 30.94
C ILE A 440 -4.20 1.25 32.41
N ASP A 441 -5.12 2.13 32.75
CA ASP A 441 -5.67 2.30 34.10
C ASP A 441 -7.16 2.01 34.03
N THR A 442 -7.64 1.06 34.82
CA THR A 442 -9.06 0.70 34.87
C THR A 442 -9.93 1.74 35.55
N GLY A 443 -9.31 2.75 36.19
CA GLY A 443 -10.01 3.63 37.08
C GLY A 443 -10.43 2.97 38.39
N LEU A 444 -11.27 3.64 39.16
CA LEU A 444 -11.77 3.14 40.43
C LEU A 444 -12.97 2.20 40.20
N GLU A 445 -12.81 0.94 40.50
CA GLU A 445 -13.86 -0.07 40.41
C GLU A 445 -14.26 -0.53 41.80
N THR A 446 -15.58 -0.63 42.06
CA THR A 446 -16.11 -1.25 43.27
C THR A 446 -16.16 -2.76 43.07
N VAL A 447 -15.24 -3.49 43.72
CA VAL A 447 -15.12 -4.94 43.59
C VAL A 447 -16.09 -5.66 44.53
N PHE A 448 -16.37 -5.04 45.68
CA PHE A 448 -17.21 -5.62 46.70
C PHE A 448 -18.00 -4.53 47.41
N ASN A 449 -19.30 -4.79 47.65
CA ASN A 449 -20.17 -3.89 48.43
C ASN A 449 -21.12 -4.73 49.23
N GLU A 450 -20.99 -4.67 50.55
CA GLU A 450 -21.81 -5.44 51.51
C GLU A 450 -22.32 -4.54 52.61
N VAL A 451 -23.57 -4.75 53.00
CA VAL A 451 -24.17 -4.09 54.14
C VAL A 451 -24.31 -5.15 55.24
N ILE A 452 -23.60 -4.94 56.31
CA ILE A 452 -23.66 -5.82 57.51
C ILE A 452 -24.48 -5.08 58.56
N LEU A 453 -25.61 -5.65 58.95
CA LEU A 453 -26.41 -5.17 60.08
C LEU A 453 -25.86 -5.86 61.33
N ASP A 454 -25.06 -5.12 62.10
CA ASP A 454 -24.47 -5.66 63.33
C ASP A 454 -25.50 -5.72 64.47
N ASP A 455 -26.36 -4.68 64.57
CA ASP A 455 -27.54 -4.66 65.48
C ASP A 455 -28.68 -3.91 64.77
N PRO A 456 -29.78 -4.59 64.32
CA PRO A 456 -30.83 -3.98 63.56
C PRO A 456 -31.44 -2.78 64.28
N GLY A 457 -31.30 -1.57 63.73
CA GLY A 457 -31.82 -0.31 64.23
C GLY A 457 -30.88 0.45 65.13
N VAL A 458 -29.70 -0.09 65.47
CA VAL A 458 -28.72 0.59 66.33
C VAL A 458 -27.41 0.85 65.58
N ARG A 459 -26.97 -0.13 64.79
CA ARG A 459 -25.69 -0.01 64.07
C ARG A 459 -25.79 -0.58 62.66
N LEU A 460 -25.30 0.17 61.72
CA LEU A 460 -25.21 -0.19 60.33
C LEU A 460 -23.74 -0.11 59.86
N VAL A 461 -23.15 -1.23 59.47
CA VAL A 461 -21.79 -1.27 58.92
C VAL A 461 -21.90 -1.58 57.43
N THR A 462 -21.33 -0.68 56.62
CA THR A 462 -21.17 -0.92 55.19
C THR A 462 -19.70 -1.14 54.88
N ARG A 463 -19.41 -2.17 54.12
CA ARG A 463 -18.07 -2.44 53.59
C ARG A 463 -18.07 -2.25 52.10
N GLN A 464 -17.16 -1.42 51.60
CA GLN A 464 -16.94 -1.22 50.20
C GLN A 464 -15.45 -1.42 49.91
N ASP A 465 -15.12 -2.36 49.01
CA ASP A 465 -13.78 -2.59 48.54
C ASP A 465 -13.67 -1.97 47.14
N VAL A 466 -12.82 -0.97 47.03
CA VAL A 466 -12.52 -0.27 45.76
C VAL A 466 -11.13 -0.66 45.27
N GLN A 467 -11.05 -1.00 44.04
CA GLN A 467 -9.79 -1.39 43.36
C GLN A 467 -9.53 -0.51 42.15
N GLN A 468 -8.25 -0.23 41.91
CA GLN A 468 -7.76 0.40 40.70
C GLN A 468 -6.52 -0.37 40.24
N SER A 469 -6.45 -0.71 38.97
CA SER A 469 -5.32 -1.45 38.38
C SER A 469 -4.66 -0.61 37.31
N LEU A 470 -3.36 -0.37 37.46
CA LEU A 470 -2.51 0.30 36.49
C LEU A 470 -1.58 -0.71 35.86
N THR A 471 -1.73 -0.96 34.55
CA THR A 471 -0.85 -1.80 33.76
C THR A 471 0.04 -0.94 32.88
N ILE A 472 1.34 -1.19 32.90
CA ILE A 472 2.33 -0.52 32.06
C ILE A 472 3.09 -1.58 31.26
N ASN A 473 3.01 -1.50 29.92
CA ASN A 473 3.76 -2.32 28.99
C ASN A 473 4.74 -1.45 28.24
N SER A 474 6.03 -1.77 28.27
CA SER A 474 7.03 -1.10 27.45
C SER A 474 7.79 -2.13 26.63
N SER A 475 8.13 -1.79 25.39
CA SER A 475 8.94 -2.64 24.55
C SER A 475 9.95 -1.82 23.77
N LEU A 476 11.15 -2.37 23.61
CA LEU A 476 12.20 -1.91 22.74
C LEU A 476 12.64 -3.11 21.90
N GLY A 477 12.54 -3.04 20.58
CA GLY A 477 12.82 -4.19 19.76
C GLY A 477 13.45 -3.87 18.43
N SER A 478 13.92 -4.94 17.78
CA SER A 478 14.42 -4.91 16.40
C SER A 478 13.83 -6.07 15.60
N ARG A 479 13.60 -5.84 14.32
CA ARG A 479 13.12 -6.83 13.36
C ARG A 479 13.94 -6.75 12.09
N LEU A 480 14.54 -7.86 11.72
CA LEU A 480 15.14 -8.06 10.41
C LEU A 480 14.09 -8.75 9.52
N ASN A 481 13.68 -8.12 8.44
CA ASN A 481 12.81 -8.71 7.44
C ASN A 481 13.62 -8.97 6.17
N ASP A 482 13.54 -10.19 5.67
CA ASP A 482 14.24 -10.63 4.44
C ASP A 482 13.21 -11.26 3.48
N PRO A 483 12.90 -10.62 2.34
CA PRO A 483 12.07 -11.21 1.32
C PRO A 483 12.85 -12.33 0.62
N LEU A 484 12.23 -13.50 0.54
CA LEU A 484 12.82 -14.66 -0.13
C LEU A 484 12.54 -14.63 -1.64
N PRO A 485 13.38 -15.26 -2.46
CA PRO A 485 13.13 -15.38 -3.88
C PRO A 485 11.77 -16.02 -4.19
N GLU A 486 11.06 -15.47 -5.16
CA GLU A 486 9.78 -16.01 -5.59
C GLU A 486 9.95 -17.43 -6.15
N PHE A 487 9.19 -18.37 -5.64
CA PHE A 487 9.19 -19.76 -6.08
C PHE A 487 7.77 -20.21 -6.45
N ALA A 488 7.59 -20.68 -7.68
CA ALA A 488 6.30 -21.17 -8.18
C ALA A 488 5.12 -20.20 -8.00
N GLY A 489 5.36 -18.89 -8.12
CA GLY A 489 4.34 -17.85 -7.89
C GLY A 489 4.05 -17.54 -6.42
N ILE A 490 4.75 -18.22 -5.50
CA ILE A 490 4.67 -17.94 -4.06
C ILE A 490 5.70 -16.88 -3.70
N ARG A 491 5.25 -15.80 -3.10
CA ARG A 491 6.07 -14.76 -2.51
C ARG A 491 6.14 -14.99 -1.02
N SER A 492 7.35 -15.00 -0.50
CA SER A 492 7.55 -15.25 0.93
C SER A 492 8.61 -14.35 1.52
N SER A 493 8.57 -14.19 2.83
CA SER A 493 9.54 -13.44 3.61
C SER A 493 9.81 -14.13 4.93
N LEU A 494 11.01 -13.94 5.44
CA LEU A 494 11.44 -14.40 6.74
C LEU A 494 11.73 -13.17 7.62
N SER A 495 11.18 -13.15 8.82
CA SER A 495 11.42 -12.09 9.81
C SER A 495 12.02 -12.68 11.07
N ALA A 496 13.12 -12.09 11.55
CA ALA A 496 13.73 -12.43 12.83
C ALA A 496 13.67 -11.22 13.76
N GLY A 497 13.31 -11.43 15.01
CA GLY A 497 13.09 -10.35 15.98
C GLY A 497 13.70 -10.62 17.33
N LEU A 498 14.12 -9.53 17.95
CA LEU A 498 14.60 -9.47 19.34
C LEU A 498 13.86 -8.31 20.02
N ASP A 499 13.16 -8.59 21.10
CA ASP A 499 12.41 -7.59 21.87
C ASP A 499 12.88 -7.61 23.32
N PHE A 500 13.10 -6.45 23.89
CA PHE A 500 13.20 -6.27 25.33
C PHE A 500 11.88 -5.67 25.82
N LYS A 501 11.20 -6.37 26.71
CA LYS A 501 9.88 -5.99 27.19
C LYS A 501 9.87 -5.84 28.71
N THR A 502 9.12 -4.84 29.18
CA THR A 502 8.83 -4.62 30.59
C THR A 502 7.32 -4.65 30.79
N TYR A 503 6.86 -5.47 31.69
CA TYR A 503 5.48 -5.54 32.15
C TYR A 503 5.42 -5.12 33.62
N SER A 504 4.57 -4.17 33.95
CA SER A 504 4.33 -3.72 35.32
C SER A 504 2.84 -3.68 35.61
N LEU A 505 2.43 -4.30 36.70
CA LEU A 505 1.05 -4.27 37.19
C LEU A 505 1.07 -3.70 38.60
N THR A 506 0.42 -2.57 38.82
CA THR A 506 0.23 -1.96 40.11
C THR A 506 -1.27 -1.95 40.45
N THR A 507 -1.62 -2.61 41.55
CA THR A 507 -2.99 -2.65 42.01
C THR A 507 -3.10 -1.85 43.33
N TYR A 508 -3.96 -0.85 43.29
CA TYR A 508 -4.35 -0.07 44.45
C TYR A 508 -5.69 -0.61 44.97
N LYS A 509 -5.73 -1.04 46.23
CA LYS A 509 -6.96 -1.51 46.88
C LYS A 509 -7.24 -0.64 48.10
N THR A 510 -8.47 -0.20 48.23
CA THR A 510 -8.94 0.55 49.40
C THR A 510 -10.17 -0.14 49.96
N ASN A 511 -10.02 -0.72 51.13
CA ASN A 511 -11.16 -1.25 51.90
C ASN A 511 -11.74 -0.08 52.69
N MET A 512 -12.97 0.33 52.39
CA MET A 512 -13.70 1.38 53.08
C MET A 512 -14.77 0.75 53.93
N PHE A 513 -14.74 1.06 55.24
CA PHE A 513 -15.80 0.70 56.19
C PHE A 513 -16.47 1.99 56.61
N GLN A 514 -17.77 2.02 56.52
CA GLN A 514 -18.60 3.08 57.11
C GLN A 514 -19.45 2.47 58.18
N ASP A 515 -19.28 2.95 59.41
CA ASP A 515 -20.00 2.55 60.58
C ASP A 515 -20.95 3.67 61.00
N ILE A 516 -22.23 3.41 61.04
CA ILE A 516 -23.28 4.35 61.39
C ILE A 516 -23.95 3.83 62.64
N GLU A 517 -23.71 4.47 63.79
CA GLU A 517 -24.31 4.14 65.08
C GLU A 517 -25.46 5.06 65.37
N TYR A 518 -26.63 4.50 65.69
CA TYR A 518 -27.83 5.21 66.04
C TYR A 518 -28.01 5.15 67.55
N THR A 519 -28.04 6.30 68.19
CA THR A 519 -28.31 6.42 69.61
C THR A 519 -29.64 7.18 69.83
N TYR A 520 -30.30 6.87 70.95
CA TYR A 520 -31.60 7.49 71.27
C TYR A 520 -31.48 8.21 72.60
N LYS A 521 -32.21 9.31 72.75
CA LYS A 521 -32.38 10.07 73.98
C LYS A 521 -33.30 9.32 74.95
N GLU A 522 -33.27 9.72 76.23
CA GLU A 522 -34.16 9.15 77.25
C GLU A 522 -35.68 9.30 76.87
N ASP A 523 -36.05 10.29 76.09
CA ASP A 523 -37.41 10.53 75.59
C ASP A 523 -37.77 9.66 74.35
N GLY A 524 -36.88 8.78 73.91
CA GLY A 524 -37.04 7.93 72.73
C GLY A 524 -36.80 8.61 71.41
N SER A 525 -36.44 9.90 71.39
CA SER A 525 -36.11 10.61 70.13
C SER A 525 -34.71 10.26 69.67
N PRO A 526 -34.49 10.12 68.30
CA PRO A 526 -33.18 9.75 67.80
C PRO A 526 -32.18 10.93 67.97
N ASN A 527 -30.95 10.60 68.38
CA ASN A 527 -29.80 11.51 68.20
C ASN A 527 -29.33 11.51 66.73
N PRO A 528 -28.62 12.57 66.34
CA PRO A 528 -27.92 12.50 65.07
C PRO A 528 -27.01 11.26 65.04
N PRO A 529 -27.01 10.45 63.94
CA PRO A 529 -26.18 9.27 63.90
C PRO A 529 -24.69 9.64 63.94
N VAL A 530 -23.92 8.84 64.67
CA VAL A 530 -22.46 8.93 64.66
C VAL A 530 -21.95 8.13 63.47
N ILE A 531 -21.31 8.82 62.52
CA ILE A 531 -20.76 8.20 61.33
C ILE A 531 -19.23 8.17 61.45
N SER A 532 -18.69 6.95 61.47
CA SER A 532 -17.25 6.71 61.46
C SER A 532 -16.85 6.04 60.15
N THR A 533 -15.90 6.61 59.45
CA THR A 533 -15.41 6.04 58.18
C THR A 533 -13.93 5.65 58.34
N PHE A 534 -13.62 4.40 58.04
CA PHE A 534 -12.26 3.89 58.05
C PHE A 534 -11.88 3.44 56.65
N ALA A 535 -10.74 3.88 56.16
CA ALA A 535 -10.20 3.48 54.87
C ALA A 535 -8.82 2.84 55.07
N THR A 536 -8.64 1.63 54.59
CA THR A 536 -7.38 0.93 54.64
C THR A 536 -6.83 0.75 53.25
N PRO A 537 -5.94 1.67 52.77
CA PRO A 537 -5.31 1.52 51.48
C PRO A 537 -4.21 0.47 51.50
N SER A 538 -4.11 -0.30 50.43
CA SER A 538 -2.99 -1.22 50.17
C SER A 538 -2.56 -1.12 48.74
N THR A 539 -1.26 -1.21 48.49
CA THR A 539 -0.69 -1.18 47.15
C THR A 539 0.16 -2.40 46.91
N SER A 540 -0.10 -3.10 45.83
CA SER A 540 0.72 -4.21 45.34
C SER A 540 1.27 -3.84 43.99
N SER A 541 2.60 -3.88 43.83
CA SER A 541 3.25 -3.63 42.55
C SER A 541 4.13 -4.81 42.15
N GLN A 542 3.98 -5.26 40.94
CA GLN A 542 4.71 -6.37 40.35
C GLN A 542 5.32 -5.91 39.04
N MET A 543 6.59 -6.22 38.79
CA MET A 543 7.30 -5.87 37.57
C MET A 543 8.09 -7.07 37.05
N LEU A 544 8.08 -7.26 35.74
CA LEU A 544 8.82 -8.29 35.04
C LEU A 544 9.46 -7.69 33.80
N GLU A 545 10.75 -7.95 33.62
CA GLU A 545 11.46 -7.68 32.37
C GLU A 545 11.78 -9.01 31.72
N TYR A 546 11.65 -9.10 30.39
CA TYR A 546 11.87 -10.34 29.66
C TYR A 546 12.27 -10.08 28.21
N LEU A 547 12.89 -11.11 27.57
CA LEU A 547 13.54 -11.01 26.28
C LEU A 547 13.03 -12.10 25.32
N PRO A 548 11.91 -11.90 24.64
CA PRO A 548 11.43 -12.82 23.63
C PRO A 548 12.23 -12.67 22.31
N LEU A 549 12.65 -13.82 21.79
CA LEU A 549 13.16 -13.97 20.43
C LEU A 549 12.01 -14.43 19.54
N SER A 550 11.91 -13.93 18.34
CA SER A 550 10.87 -14.30 17.40
C SER A 550 11.42 -14.61 16.01
N LEU A 551 10.79 -15.59 15.37
CA LEU A 551 11.02 -15.94 13.98
C LEU A 551 9.65 -16.07 13.31
N ARG A 552 9.45 -15.42 12.15
CA ARG A 552 8.18 -15.49 11.43
C ARG A 552 8.43 -15.71 9.95
N TYR A 553 7.72 -16.66 9.38
CA TYR A 553 7.63 -16.89 7.95
C TYR A 553 6.26 -16.45 7.46
N ASP A 554 6.23 -15.59 6.45
CA ASP A 554 5.00 -15.16 5.77
C ASP A 554 5.10 -15.51 4.30
N ALA A 555 4.01 -16.04 3.74
CA ALA A 555 3.91 -16.42 2.34
C ALA A 555 2.58 -15.98 1.74
N SER A 556 2.59 -15.60 0.48
CA SER A 556 1.38 -15.25 -0.26
C SER A 556 1.41 -15.84 -1.66
N LEU A 557 0.27 -16.34 -2.10
CA LEU A 557 0.03 -16.88 -3.44
C LEU A 557 -1.17 -16.18 -4.05
N ARG A 558 -0.98 -15.64 -5.24
CA ARG A 558 -2.07 -15.10 -6.06
C ARG A 558 -2.38 -16.05 -7.20
N ASP A 559 -3.63 -16.44 -7.30
CA ASP A 559 -4.13 -17.29 -8.38
C ASP A 559 -5.31 -16.63 -9.10
N ALA A 560 -5.93 -17.33 -10.06
CA ALA A 560 -7.07 -16.83 -10.83
C ALA A 560 -8.33 -16.57 -9.97
N TRP A 561 -8.42 -17.16 -8.79
CA TRP A 561 -9.59 -17.09 -7.91
C TRP A 561 -9.40 -16.09 -6.74
N GLY A 562 -8.18 -15.60 -6.53
CA GLY A 562 -7.94 -14.66 -5.46
C GLY A 562 -6.54 -14.70 -4.87
N VAL A 563 -6.43 -14.40 -3.57
CA VAL A 563 -5.15 -14.34 -2.85
C VAL A 563 -5.22 -15.21 -1.61
N THR A 564 -4.23 -16.09 -1.43
CA THR A 564 -3.99 -16.82 -0.17
C THR A 564 -2.80 -16.19 0.53
N ALA A 565 -2.91 -15.93 1.83
CA ALA A 565 -1.76 -15.60 2.67
C ALA A 565 -1.67 -16.60 3.81
N PHE A 566 -0.45 -16.96 4.16
CA PHE A 566 -0.12 -17.87 5.25
C PHE A 566 1.01 -17.24 6.09
N GLY A 567 0.89 -17.34 7.40
CA GLY A 567 1.92 -16.90 8.34
C GLY A 567 2.17 -17.96 9.41
N LEU A 568 3.42 -18.14 9.78
CA LEU A 568 3.83 -19.00 10.88
C LEU A 568 4.87 -18.27 11.72
N GLY A 569 4.49 -17.91 12.94
CA GLY A 569 5.34 -17.27 13.94
C GLY A 569 5.79 -18.25 15.00
N LEU A 570 7.04 -18.13 15.42
CA LEU A 570 7.62 -18.81 16.58
C LEU A 570 8.19 -17.74 17.51
N SER A 571 7.86 -17.77 18.79
CA SER A 571 8.40 -16.88 19.80
C SER A 571 8.86 -17.69 21.01
N ALA A 572 10.06 -17.40 21.48
CA ALA A 572 10.62 -18.06 22.67
C ALA A 572 11.19 -17.00 23.62
N ASN A 573 10.83 -17.05 24.88
CA ASN A 573 11.46 -16.19 25.88
C ASN A 573 12.82 -16.74 26.28
N ALA A 574 13.87 -15.96 26.01
CA ALA A 574 15.24 -16.37 26.26
C ALA A 574 15.74 -15.99 27.66
N TRP A 575 15.14 -14.97 28.28
CA TRP A 575 15.57 -14.43 29.55
C TRP A 575 14.44 -13.65 30.24
N PHE A 576 14.45 -13.63 31.56
CA PHE A 576 13.60 -12.73 32.35
C PHE A 576 14.33 -12.31 33.64
N SER A 577 13.96 -11.11 34.16
CA SER A 577 14.43 -10.60 35.44
C SER A 577 13.44 -10.96 36.56
N GLY A 578 13.94 -11.05 37.79
CA GLY A 578 13.13 -11.30 38.99
C GLY A 578 13.08 -12.75 39.42
N SER A 579 12.23 -13.01 40.42
CA SER A 579 12.04 -14.36 40.97
C SER A 579 10.96 -15.13 40.23
N ILE A 580 11.05 -16.46 40.24
CA ILE A 580 10.00 -17.35 39.73
C ILE A 580 8.67 -17.09 40.46
N SER A 581 8.70 -16.81 41.75
CA SER A 581 7.49 -16.51 42.53
C SER A 581 6.79 -15.22 42.07
N ASN A 582 7.55 -14.20 41.67
CA ASN A 582 6.98 -12.98 41.07
C ASN A 582 6.33 -13.28 39.71
N LEU A 583 7.02 -14.04 38.85
CA LEU A 583 6.48 -14.50 37.58
C LEU A 583 5.18 -15.30 37.76
N GLN A 584 5.16 -16.24 38.68
CA GLN A 584 3.99 -17.07 39.00
C GLN A 584 2.81 -16.23 39.50
N SER A 585 3.11 -15.20 40.29
CA SER A 585 2.09 -14.25 40.76
C SER A 585 1.50 -13.43 39.59
N ILE A 586 2.33 -13.01 38.63
CA ILE A 586 1.90 -12.25 37.45
C ILE A 586 1.11 -13.13 36.45
N SER A 587 1.59 -14.34 36.20
CA SER A 587 0.90 -15.29 35.31
C SER A 587 -0.36 -15.90 35.95
N GLY A 588 -0.47 -15.84 37.28
CA GLY A 588 -1.52 -16.51 38.05
C GLY A 588 -1.40 -18.03 38.04
N SER A 589 -0.21 -18.58 37.77
CA SER A 589 0.02 -20.03 37.70
C SER A 589 1.34 -20.44 38.34
N SER A 590 1.32 -21.47 39.14
CA SER A 590 2.52 -22.09 39.72
C SER A 590 3.34 -22.89 38.72
N GLU A 591 2.78 -23.22 37.56
CA GLU A 591 3.46 -23.99 36.51
C GLU A 591 4.27 -23.11 35.54
N SER A 592 4.17 -21.79 35.66
CA SER A 592 4.91 -20.87 34.81
C SER A 592 6.40 -20.86 35.16
N THR A 593 7.26 -21.18 34.20
CA THR A 593 8.73 -21.23 34.36
C THR A 593 9.47 -20.01 33.81
N GLY A 594 8.78 -19.17 33.01
CA GLY A 594 9.36 -18.00 32.37
C GLY A 594 10.07 -18.26 31.04
N TYR A 595 10.28 -19.51 30.65
CA TYR A 595 10.91 -19.91 29.38
C TYR A 595 9.89 -20.55 28.45
N TRP A 596 8.93 -19.75 28.01
CA TRP A 596 7.84 -20.22 27.14
C TRP A 596 8.25 -20.30 25.68
N LEU A 597 7.56 -21.18 24.96
CA LEU A 597 7.58 -21.30 23.52
C LEU A 597 6.16 -21.09 23.01
N ILE A 598 6.01 -20.16 22.06
CA ILE A 598 4.72 -19.81 21.45
C ILE A 598 4.82 -20.03 19.94
N LEU A 599 3.81 -20.72 19.38
CA LEU A 599 3.62 -20.89 17.93
C LEU A 599 2.36 -20.14 17.51
N ASN A 600 2.48 -19.26 16.50
CA ASN A 600 1.38 -18.44 15.99
C ASN A 600 1.15 -18.71 14.47
N PRO A 601 0.29 -19.68 14.11
CA PRO A 601 -0.17 -19.85 12.75
C PRO A 601 -1.22 -18.81 12.38
N SER A 602 -1.21 -18.35 11.14
CA SER A 602 -2.26 -17.51 10.57
C SER A 602 -2.52 -17.90 9.12
N MET A 603 -3.75 -17.80 8.66
CA MET A 603 -4.12 -18.06 7.28
C MET A 603 -5.26 -17.15 6.87
N SER A 604 -5.17 -16.62 5.66
CA SER A 604 -6.29 -15.92 5.02
C SER A 604 -6.43 -16.32 3.56
N ARG A 605 -7.67 -16.34 3.09
CA ARG A 605 -8.00 -16.59 1.69
C ARG A 605 -9.11 -15.64 1.25
N ASP A 606 -8.79 -14.79 0.30
CA ASP A 606 -9.75 -13.93 -0.37
C ASP A 606 -10.13 -14.52 -1.71
N PHE A 607 -11.39 -14.96 -1.85
CA PHE A 607 -11.95 -15.40 -3.11
C PHE A 607 -12.59 -14.23 -3.84
N LEU A 608 -12.15 -13.97 -5.04
CA LEU A 608 -12.81 -13.03 -5.93
C LEU A 608 -13.94 -13.77 -6.68
N ILE A 609 -15.18 -13.56 -6.23
CA ILE A 609 -16.38 -14.11 -6.85
C ILE A 609 -16.82 -13.15 -7.98
N HIS A 610 -17.74 -13.61 -8.82
CA HIS A 610 -18.27 -12.86 -9.95
C HIS A 610 -18.59 -11.38 -9.59
N THR A 611 -18.24 -10.43 -10.49
CA THR A 611 -18.53 -8.98 -10.35
C THR A 611 -17.94 -8.27 -9.12
N ASN A 612 -16.72 -8.61 -8.71
CA ASN A 612 -16.00 -7.98 -7.60
C ASN A 612 -16.59 -8.20 -6.19
N TRP A 613 -17.44 -9.20 -6.02
CA TRP A 613 -17.79 -9.74 -4.72
C TRP A 613 -16.58 -10.48 -4.16
N THR A 614 -16.28 -10.28 -2.88
CA THR A 614 -15.16 -10.94 -2.23
C THR A 614 -15.67 -11.76 -1.06
N LEU A 615 -15.36 -13.05 -1.04
CA LEU A 615 -15.52 -13.91 0.14
C LEU A 615 -14.16 -14.08 0.80
N SER A 616 -14.02 -13.59 2.01
CA SER A 616 -12.81 -13.66 2.82
C SER A 616 -12.97 -14.76 3.88
N LEU A 617 -12.02 -15.68 3.91
CA LEU A 617 -11.83 -16.64 4.98
C LEU A 617 -10.54 -16.27 5.70
N HIS A 618 -10.57 -16.17 7.01
CA HIS A 618 -9.38 -15.86 7.78
C HIS A 618 -9.39 -16.59 9.13
N GLY A 619 -8.24 -16.84 9.64
CA GLY A 619 -8.05 -17.49 10.93
C GLY A 619 -6.65 -17.31 11.45
N GLU A 620 -6.54 -17.28 12.76
CA GLU A 620 -5.30 -17.12 13.49
C GLU A 620 -5.35 -17.98 14.76
N GLY A 621 -4.19 -18.40 15.23
CA GLY A 621 -4.10 -19.19 16.44
C GLY A 621 -2.81 -18.92 17.18
N GLN A 622 -2.81 -19.39 18.43
CA GLN A 622 -1.64 -19.44 19.29
C GLN A 622 -1.63 -20.76 20.03
N TRP A 623 -0.48 -21.40 20.06
CA TRP A 623 -0.19 -22.51 20.93
C TRP A 623 0.99 -22.17 21.83
N ALA A 624 0.87 -22.44 23.13
CA ALA A 624 1.93 -22.25 24.11
C ALA A 624 2.22 -23.57 24.85
N ASN A 625 3.47 -23.75 25.26
CA ASN A 625 3.91 -24.96 25.96
C ASN A 625 3.69 -24.89 27.49
N GLN A 626 3.32 -23.73 28.03
CA GLN A 626 3.10 -23.49 29.45
C GLN A 626 2.21 -22.28 29.68
N PRO A 627 1.70 -22.03 30.89
CA PRO A 627 0.95 -20.83 31.23
C PRO A 627 1.78 -19.55 31.00
N LEU A 628 1.14 -18.55 30.40
CA LEU A 628 1.76 -17.31 30.00
C LEU A 628 1.37 -16.15 30.92
N ILE A 629 2.17 -15.10 30.93
CA ILE A 629 1.77 -13.80 31.46
C ILE A 629 0.74 -13.16 30.54
N ASN A 630 -0.17 -12.33 31.08
CA ASN A 630 -1.27 -11.71 30.33
C ASN A 630 -0.80 -11.00 29.05
N ASN A 631 0.38 -10.38 29.10
CA ASN A 631 0.96 -9.65 27.95
C ASN A 631 1.39 -10.54 26.77
N GLU A 632 1.48 -11.85 26.94
CA GLU A 632 1.83 -12.83 25.91
C GLU A 632 0.69 -13.82 25.63
N GLN A 633 -0.42 -13.73 26.35
CA GLN A 633 -1.61 -14.55 26.11
C GLN A 633 -2.27 -14.16 24.78
N PHE A 634 -3.02 -15.09 24.23
CA PHE A 634 -3.83 -14.90 23.05
C PHE A 634 -5.13 -14.17 23.42
N GLY A 635 -5.26 -12.91 22.95
CA GLY A 635 -6.45 -12.12 23.13
C GLY A 635 -7.50 -12.41 22.07
N LEU A 636 -8.74 -12.60 22.44
CA LEU A 636 -9.87 -12.88 21.57
C LEU A 636 -11.00 -11.90 21.84
N GLY A 637 -11.66 -11.42 20.81
CA GLY A 637 -12.68 -10.36 20.80
C GLY A 637 -12.18 -9.07 20.18
N GLY A 638 -13.06 -8.31 19.56
CA GLY A 638 -12.80 -7.04 18.91
C GLY A 638 -12.94 -7.07 17.39
N VAL A 639 -12.71 -5.92 16.76
CA VAL A 639 -12.98 -5.71 15.33
C VAL A 639 -12.07 -6.54 14.40
N ASN A 640 -10.94 -7.01 14.90
CA ASN A 640 -9.94 -7.77 14.15
C ASN A 640 -9.99 -9.29 14.41
N SER A 641 -10.86 -9.76 15.30
CA SER A 641 -11.02 -11.19 15.61
C SER A 641 -12.48 -11.59 15.64
N VAL A 642 -13.11 -11.75 16.82
CA VAL A 642 -14.53 -12.07 16.93
C VAL A 642 -15.33 -10.83 17.26
N ARG A 643 -15.98 -10.26 16.25
CA ARG A 643 -16.78 -9.04 16.37
C ARG A 643 -18.05 -9.28 17.18
N GLY A 644 -18.52 -8.24 17.87
CA GLY A 644 -19.62 -8.31 18.85
C GLY A 644 -19.13 -8.32 20.31
N TYR A 645 -17.81 -8.36 20.49
CA TYR A 645 -17.12 -8.29 21.78
C TYR A 645 -16.14 -7.10 21.77
N GLN A 646 -15.73 -6.64 22.94
CA GLN A 646 -14.68 -5.62 23.09
C GLN A 646 -13.31 -6.16 22.70
N GLU A 647 -12.34 -5.28 22.48
CA GLU A 647 -10.96 -5.65 22.13
C GLU A 647 -10.32 -6.42 23.28
N GLY A 648 -9.87 -7.67 22.99
CA GLY A 648 -9.31 -8.52 24.04
C GLY A 648 -10.33 -8.88 25.12
N GLN A 649 -11.56 -9.21 24.75
CA GLN A 649 -12.63 -9.60 25.69
C GLN A 649 -12.24 -10.74 26.61
N VAL A 650 -11.49 -11.70 26.09
CA VAL A 650 -10.97 -12.86 26.82
C VAL A 650 -9.55 -13.17 26.37
N TYR A 651 -8.76 -13.72 27.30
CA TYR A 651 -7.37 -14.10 27.06
C TYR A 651 -7.15 -15.56 27.46
N GLY A 652 -6.26 -16.25 26.75
CA GLY A 652 -5.82 -17.61 27.06
C GLY A 652 -4.39 -17.87 26.63
N ASP A 653 -3.77 -18.90 27.20
CA ASP A 653 -2.40 -19.30 26.85
C ASP A 653 -2.35 -19.87 25.42
N THR A 654 -3.37 -20.63 25.08
CA THR A 654 -3.62 -21.21 23.76
C THR A 654 -4.98 -20.75 23.26
N GLY A 655 -5.11 -20.54 21.97
CA GLY A 655 -6.38 -20.13 21.38
C GLY A 655 -6.35 -20.14 19.86
N TRP A 656 -7.50 -19.96 19.26
CA TRP A 656 -7.66 -19.83 17.82
C TRP A 656 -9.01 -19.19 17.48
N TRP A 657 -9.09 -18.61 16.30
CA TRP A 657 -10.34 -18.13 15.75
C TRP A 657 -10.37 -18.27 14.22
N ILE A 658 -11.56 -18.38 13.68
CA ILE A 658 -11.84 -18.40 12.25
C ILE A 658 -13.00 -17.45 11.96
N GLY A 659 -12.94 -16.82 10.79
CA GLY A 659 -13.97 -15.90 10.33
C GLY A 659 -14.25 -16.05 8.85
N VAL A 660 -15.52 -15.82 8.51
CA VAL A 660 -16.02 -15.75 7.14
C VAL A 660 -16.66 -14.38 6.95
N GLU A 661 -16.25 -13.65 5.94
CA GLU A 661 -16.80 -12.34 5.61
C GLU A 661 -17.11 -12.25 4.11
N GLN A 662 -18.35 -11.93 3.78
CA GLN A 662 -18.79 -11.66 2.42
C GLN A 662 -18.86 -10.15 2.24
N LYS A 663 -18.09 -9.62 1.28
CA LYS A 663 -18.03 -8.18 0.96
C LYS A 663 -18.68 -7.90 -0.38
N THR A 664 -19.50 -6.83 -0.43
CA THR A 664 -20.08 -6.36 -1.69
C THR A 664 -19.02 -5.70 -2.58
N PRO A 665 -19.27 -5.58 -3.89
CA PRO A 665 -18.46 -4.69 -4.73
C PRO A 665 -18.49 -3.25 -4.20
N PRO A 666 -17.39 -2.50 -4.32
CA PRO A 666 -17.39 -1.09 -4.01
C PRO A 666 -18.33 -0.34 -4.96
N GLN A 667 -19.27 0.43 -4.42
CA GLN A 667 -20.25 1.22 -5.17
C GLN A 667 -19.88 2.70 -5.08
N VAL A 668 -19.77 3.36 -6.22
CA VAL A 668 -19.62 4.82 -6.27
C VAL A 668 -20.99 5.44 -6.17
N VAL A 669 -21.28 6.11 -5.06
CA VAL A 669 -22.60 6.74 -4.79
C VAL A 669 -22.69 8.14 -5.38
N GLY A 670 -21.56 8.85 -5.48
CA GLY A 670 -21.52 10.20 -6.03
C GLY A 670 -20.14 10.84 -5.88
N LEU A 671 -20.03 12.08 -6.34
CA LEU A 671 -18.86 12.91 -6.12
C LEU A 671 -19.14 13.86 -4.94
N VAL A 672 -18.26 13.84 -3.94
CA VAL A 672 -18.34 14.69 -2.76
C VAL A 672 -17.01 15.44 -2.64
N TYR A 673 -16.81 16.20 -1.65
CA TYR A 673 -15.61 16.93 -1.27
C TYR A 673 -14.50 16.98 -2.34
N ARG A 674 -14.27 18.12 -2.98
CA ARG A 674 -13.26 18.34 -4.04
C ARG A 674 -13.39 17.39 -5.25
N ASN A 675 -14.61 16.98 -5.60
CA ASN A 675 -14.88 16.04 -6.71
C ASN A 675 -14.28 14.63 -6.54
N HIS A 676 -13.96 14.21 -5.31
CA HIS A 676 -13.58 12.82 -5.05
C HIS A 676 -14.82 11.92 -4.98
N PRO A 677 -14.73 10.68 -5.48
CA PRO A 677 -15.83 9.74 -5.41
C PRO A 677 -16.08 9.31 -3.96
N LEU A 678 -17.34 9.29 -3.56
CA LEU A 678 -17.80 8.59 -2.37
C LEU A 678 -18.03 7.13 -2.75
N THR A 679 -17.22 6.24 -2.19
CA THR A 679 -17.31 4.80 -2.43
C THR A 679 -17.82 4.12 -1.16
N VAL A 680 -18.84 3.28 -1.31
CA VAL A 680 -19.43 2.52 -0.20
C VAL A 680 -19.32 1.03 -0.49
N ARG A 681 -18.93 0.25 0.53
CA ARG A 681 -18.83 -1.20 0.48
C ARG A 681 -19.46 -1.79 1.74
N GLY A 682 -20.42 -2.69 1.58
CA GLY A 682 -21.05 -3.43 2.67
C GLY A 682 -20.40 -4.79 2.91
N SER A 683 -20.57 -5.34 4.10
CA SER A 683 -20.16 -6.71 4.43
C SER A 683 -21.11 -7.37 5.42
N VAL A 684 -21.14 -8.69 5.39
CA VAL A 684 -21.76 -9.55 6.41
C VAL A 684 -20.73 -10.58 6.84
N TYR A 685 -20.72 -10.94 8.12
CA TYR A 685 -19.68 -11.78 8.67
C TYR A 685 -20.20 -12.68 9.80
N MET A 686 -19.47 -13.77 10.01
CA MET A 686 -19.62 -14.69 11.13
C MET A 686 -18.24 -15.16 11.56
N GLU A 687 -17.97 -15.14 12.84
CA GLU A 687 -16.68 -15.44 13.45
C GLU A 687 -16.86 -16.28 14.69
N TYR A 688 -15.99 -17.27 14.85
CA TYR A 688 -15.95 -18.15 16.02
C TYR A 688 -14.51 -18.32 16.46
N GLY A 689 -14.29 -18.34 17.77
CA GLY A 689 -12.98 -18.60 18.35
C GLY A 689 -13.06 -19.15 19.75
N ASP A 690 -11.96 -19.67 20.22
CA ASP A 690 -11.86 -20.35 21.51
C ASP A 690 -10.49 -20.05 22.15
N VAL A 691 -10.49 -19.75 23.43
CA VAL A 691 -9.26 -19.62 24.22
C VAL A 691 -9.22 -20.62 25.35
N TYR A 692 -8.02 -21.08 25.68
CA TYR A 692 -7.76 -22.10 26.69
C TYR A 692 -6.69 -21.63 27.66
N LEU A 693 -6.93 -21.82 28.95
CA LEU A 693 -5.95 -21.68 30.02
C LEU A 693 -5.36 -23.05 30.35
N LEU A 694 -4.04 -23.16 30.33
CA LEU A 694 -3.32 -24.40 30.64
C LEU A 694 -3.38 -24.72 32.14
N ASP A 695 -3.38 -23.67 33.01
CA ASP A 695 -3.57 -23.77 34.43
C ASP A 695 -4.66 -22.77 34.89
N PRO A 696 -5.93 -23.17 34.92
CA PRO A 696 -7.04 -22.23 35.08
C PRO A 696 -7.20 -21.65 36.51
N GLN A 697 -6.65 -22.28 37.55
CA GLN A 697 -6.71 -21.78 38.95
C GLN A 697 -8.13 -21.37 39.40
N GLY A 698 -9.12 -22.21 39.10
CA GLY A 698 -10.53 -21.93 39.41
C GLY A 698 -11.30 -21.07 38.42
N ARG A 699 -10.63 -20.53 37.40
CA ARG A 699 -11.28 -19.87 36.26
C ARG A 699 -11.76 -20.93 35.25
N PRO A 700 -12.65 -20.57 34.27
CA PRO A 700 -12.98 -21.48 33.19
C PRO A 700 -11.73 -21.85 32.39
N SER A 701 -11.48 -23.13 32.19
CA SER A 701 -10.33 -23.60 31.40
C SER A 701 -10.50 -23.32 29.89
N ARG A 702 -11.75 -23.08 29.46
CA ARG A 702 -12.12 -22.80 28.06
C ARG A 702 -13.15 -21.70 28.02
N THR A 703 -12.95 -20.73 27.09
CA THR A 703 -13.91 -19.65 26.85
C THR A 703 -14.12 -19.44 25.35
N PRO A 704 -15.24 -19.92 24.79
CA PRO A 704 -15.59 -19.71 23.40
C PRO A 704 -16.23 -18.35 23.18
N LEU A 705 -15.95 -17.72 22.03
CA LEU A 705 -16.65 -16.56 21.51
C LEU A 705 -17.27 -16.90 20.15
N TRP A 706 -18.47 -16.40 19.93
CA TRP A 706 -19.16 -16.52 18.64
C TRP A 706 -19.85 -15.21 18.34
N GLY A 707 -19.47 -14.58 17.21
CA GLY A 707 -20.01 -13.30 16.78
C GLY A 707 -20.52 -13.34 15.35
N THR A 708 -21.53 -12.55 15.08
CA THR A 708 -22.06 -12.34 13.74
C THR A 708 -22.49 -10.90 13.59
N GLY A 709 -22.59 -10.43 12.35
CA GLY A 709 -23.00 -9.06 12.12
C GLY A 709 -22.93 -8.65 10.66
N PHE A 710 -23.18 -7.36 10.48
CA PHE A 710 -23.01 -6.69 9.20
C PHE A 710 -22.42 -5.30 9.41
N GLY A 711 -21.89 -4.75 8.34
CA GLY A 711 -21.33 -3.41 8.42
C GLY A 711 -21.00 -2.84 7.07
N GLY A 712 -20.32 -1.74 7.07
CA GLY A 712 -19.89 -1.09 5.84
C GLY A 712 -18.74 -0.13 6.04
N VAL A 713 -18.06 0.14 4.95
CA VAL A 713 -16.99 1.10 4.83
C VAL A 713 -17.39 2.12 3.78
N ALA A 714 -17.31 3.40 4.13
CA ALA A 714 -17.50 4.51 3.22
C ALA A 714 -16.18 5.29 3.11
N SER A 715 -15.67 5.50 1.90
CA SER A 715 -14.42 6.23 1.66
C SER A 715 -14.63 7.38 0.68
N ILE A 716 -13.95 8.50 0.92
CA ILE A 716 -13.92 9.67 0.03
C ILE A 716 -12.48 9.84 -0.46
N GLY A 717 -12.24 9.40 -1.69
CA GLY A 717 -10.87 9.31 -2.22
C GLY A 717 -9.98 8.42 -1.37
N ALA A 718 -8.74 8.84 -1.16
CA ALA A 718 -7.79 8.19 -0.25
C ALA A 718 -7.71 8.87 1.13
N THR A 719 -8.45 9.97 1.34
CA THR A 719 -8.28 10.85 2.50
C THR A 719 -9.19 10.46 3.67
N TRP A 720 -10.44 10.12 3.40
CA TRP A 720 -11.43 9.85 4.45
C TRP A 720 -11.96 8.44 4.37
N GLU A 721 -12.03 7.76 5.50
CA GLU A 721 -12.69 6.47 5.66
C GLU A 721 -13.56 6.49 6.91
N ALA A 722 -14.80 6.05 6.77
CA ALA A 722 -15.72 5.78 7.87
C ALA A 722 -16.13 4.32 7.83
N ARG A 723 -16.03 3.64 8.97
CA ARG A 723 -16.45 2.24 9.15
C ARG A 723 -17.50 2.16 10.22
N LEU A 724 -18.58 1.44 9.95
CA LEU A 724 -19.67 1.18 10.87
C LEU A 724 -19.92 -0.33 10.89
N LEU A 725 -19.98 -0.92 12.09
CA LEU A 725 -20.23 -2.34 12.31
C LEU A 725 -21.35 -2.51 13.33
N PHE A 726 -22.30 -3.37 13.01
CA PHE A 726 -23.37 -3.83 13.91
C PHE A 726 -23.17 -5.33 14.11
N SER A 727 -22.89 -5.71 15.33
CA SER A 727 -22.48 -7.08 15.70
C SER A 727 -23.30 -7.59 16.86
N TRP A 728 -23.49 -8.89 16.91
CA TRP A 728 -24.14 -9.59 18.01
C TRP A 728 -23.24 -10.69 18.53
N PRO A 729 -22.88 -10.69 19.84
CA PRO A 729 -22.30 -11.84 20.47
C PRO A 729 -23.39 -12.92 20.58
N LEU A 730 -23.10 -14.12 20.18
CA LEU A 730 -24.02 -15.26 20.29
C LEU A 730 -23.79 -16.07 21.56
N LEU A 731 -22.68 -15.85 22.27
CA LEU A 731 -22.32 -16.44 23.54
C LEU A 731 -22.01 -15.36 24.56
N THR A 732 -22.36 -15.60 25.83
CA THR A 732 -21.97 -14.72 26.94
C THR A 732 -20.53 -14.99 27.33
N ALA A 733 -19.71 -13.94 27.41
CA ALA A 733 -18.32 -14.03 27.86
C ALA A 733 -17.86 -12.72 28.51
N GLY A 734 -17.30 -12.81 29.72
CA GLY A 734 -16.90 -11.64 30.49
C GLY A 734 -18.06 -10.67 30.71
N THR A 735 -17.89 -9.43 30.29
CA THR A 735 -18.92 -8.37 30.39
C THR A 735 -19.95 -8.43 29.26
N ALA A 736 -19.66 -9.11 28.17
CA ALA A 736 -20.55 -9.20 27.02
C ALA A 736 -21.62 -10.27 27.22
N GLN A 737 -22.89 -9.89 27.04
CA GLN A 737 -24.02 -10.79 27.15
C GLN A 737 -24.51 -11.22 25.77
N ALA A 738 -24.89 -12.49 25.64
CA ALA A 738 -25.41 -13.04 24.39
C ALA A 738 -26.60 -12.24 23.88
N TYR A 739 -26.63 -12.01 22.55
CA TYR A 739 -27.67 -11.30 21.81
C TYR A 739 -27.80 -9.81 22.08
N GLN A 740 -26.96 -9.22 22.92
CA GLN A 740 -26.90 -7.76 23.07
C GLN A 740 -26.14 -7.15 21.90
N PRO A 741 -26.74 -6.22 21.13
CA PRO A 741 -26.06 -5.61 19.98
C PRO A 741 -24.85 -4.79 20.43
N HIS A 742 -23.74 -4.96 19.75
CA HIS A 742 -22.54 -4.16 19.90
C HIS A 742 -22.33 -3.33 18.63
N PHE A 743 -22.13 -2.03 18.78
CA PHE A 743 -21.91 -1.10 17.71
C PHE A 743 -20.49 -0.59 17.74
N ASN A 744 -19.74 -0.81 16.63
CA ASN A 744 -18.42 -0.22 16.47
C ASN A 744 -18.43 0.81 15.34
N PHE A 745 -17.73 1.90 15.55
CA PHE A 745 -17.45 2.88 14.52
C PHE A 745 -15.98 3.26 14.51
N SER A 746 -15.50 3.68 13.35
CA SER A 746 -14.20 4.29 13.15
C SER A 746 -14.33 5.37 12.08
N LEU A 747 -13.76 6.53 12.34
CA LEU A 747 -13.65 7.63 11.40
C LEU A 747 -12.19 8.02 11.29
N SER A 748 -11.60 7.81 10.12
CA SER A 748 -10.20 8.10 9.88
C SER A 748 -10.01 9.14 8.78
N ALA A 749 -8.99 9.97 8.97
CA ALA A 749 -8.49 10.91 7.98
C ALA A 749 -7.00 10.66 7.76
N GLN A 750 -6.60 10.58 6.49
CA GLN A 750 -5.22 10.31 6.07
C GLN A 750 -4.74 11.41 5.13
N PHE A 751 -3.50 11.87 5.32
CA PHE A 751 -2.91 13.01 4.61
C PHE A 751 -1.56 12.67 3.99
#